data_d7fccbab32198cbed7bdbc7ba8f68fae
#
_entry.id   d7fccbab32198cbed7bdbc7ba8f68fae
#
_cell.length_a   1.000
_cell.length_b   1.000
_cell.length_c   1.000
_cell.angle_alpha   90.00
_cell.angle_beta   90.00
_cell.angle_gamma   90.00
#
_symmetry.space_group_name_H-M   'P 1'
#
loop_
_entity.id
_entity.type
_entity.pdbx_description
1 polymer ?
#
loop_
_entity_poly.entity_id
_entity_poly.type
_entity_poly.pdbx_seq_one_letter_code
_entity_poly.pdbx_strand_id
1 'polypeptide(L)'
;LIFSNLILKSQNAEELESIEIYGDLSKYLSWPMSATAFSGDDLRMLNRFDDRQLADLTPNFSKTDTGIGSFGDVVSIRGLTNTPFFSSPSVVQYVDDVPSGNVYSHTASFYGTEKVEILRGAQSTLFGVNSYGGVINIESKRPSDKLEASITTSVADYDAFSVSGSLMGPLNDENTISYRIGLSHYERDGFLNNPFLNTSPDFQDHLSYSGSLYWNPNDNLEISLSASFDDFNDGSHRLTPLGQDPFTLNSDIVGSAIQETESLSLRIKNSGDTFDFLSVTYGRNWELNPYHFDLDFSPNPGSESKIFQTQESRGQEFRFSSIEGGVWDWAAGAAYGDSEVEGNTTRSFFIPLPPQFGGGFAPVTTTTDYSLNEESYSLFGQLTYNGIDSIGIHLGLRGDQYDKSLNRNAFGLSGPVPNINESSDYSFISPRAGIDFELSDSSLIYLNSGIAYKSGGYSAFIDNPELAQFNEEQSWTKEIGLKKRWLDDKVRTNFAIFHNNIDDYQVERSLVATDYAILNADEARSYGAEIELSAEIFSGITLEGSLGKTTTELTNYIDPISGSNLSGNKAPFVPELDASLAVNYSHDSGVFARVELVHQGEVYFNDQNNSSFMENGYTVVNATLGYRSESGYELSIFGGNLSDETYYVNITPDLNAGTVGLPQMIGIRARWEY
;
A
#
# COMPACT_ATOMS: atom_id res chain seq x y z
N LEU A 1 -19.76 -35.98 -25.04
CA LEU A 1 -18.34 -35.60 -25.28
C LEU A 1 -18.14 -34.09 -25.40
N ILE A 2 -19.21 -33.27 -25.38
CA ILE A 2 -19.14 -31.80 -25.39
C ILE A 2 -19.40 -31.21 -24.01
N PHE A 3 -20.05 -31.95 -23.12
CA PHE A 3 -20.34 -31.51 -21.75
C PHE A 3 -19.22 -31.77 -20.73
N SER A 4 -18.24 -32.61 -21.06
CA SER A 4 -17.11 -32.89 -20.16
C SER A 4 -15.98 -31.83 -20.22
N ASN A 5 -15.94 -30.96 -21.22
CA ASN A 5 -14.93 -29.91 -21.34
C ASN A 5 -15.39 -28.55 -20.80
N LEU A 6 -16.67 -28.38 -20.43
CA LEU A 6 -17.17 -27.16 -19.78
C LEU A 6 -16.99 -27.19 -18.24
N ILE A 7 -16.88 -28.39 -17.67
CA ILE A 7 -16.64 -28.54 -16.21
C ILE A 7 -15.16 -28.35 -15.86
N LEU A 8 -14.25 -28.55 -16.83
CA LEU A 8 -12.81 -28.37 -16.62
C LEU A 8 -12.33 -26.90 -16.75
N LYS A 9 -13.16 -25.98 -17.21
CA LYS A 9 -12.83 -24.54 -17.28
C LYS A 9 -13.31 -23.74 -16.07
N SER A 10 -14.21 -24.26 -15.26
CA SER A 10 -14.62 -23.63 -13.99
C SER A 10 -13.74 -24.06 -12.81
N GLN A 11 -12.83 -25.02 -13.01
CA GLN A 11 -11.93 -25.51 -11.95
C GLN A 11 -10.63 -24.71 -11.80
N ASN A 12 -10.31 -23.81 -12.73
CA ASN A 12 -9.11 -22.99 -12.62
C ASN A 12 -9.30 -21.66 -11.89
N ALA A 13 -10.53 -21.34 -11.43
CA ALA A 13 -10.79 -20.26 -10.46
C ALA A 13 -10.69 -20.76 -9.01
N GLU A 14 -10.28 -22.00 -8.78
CA GLU A 14 -10.48 -22.70 -7.51
C GLU A 14 -9.23 -22.88 -6.66
N GLU A 15 -8.09 -22.47 -7.14
CA GLU A 15 -6.89 -22.66 -6.32
C GLU A 15 -6.44 -21.37 -5.65
N LEU A 16 -7.32 -20.75 -4.87
CA LEU A 16 -6.89 -20.19 -3.60
C LEU A 16 -6.62 -21.38 -2.66
N GLU A 17 -5.66 -22.16 -3.01
CA GLU A 17 -5.16 -23.18 -2.10
C GLU A 17 -4.66 -22.46 -0.87
N SER A 18 -5.37 -22.69 0.21
CA SER A 18 -5.31 -21.98 1.48
C SER A 18 -3.97 -22.10 2.21
N ILE A 19 -2.97 -22.61 1.59
CA ILE A 19 -1.65 -22.90 2.15
C ILE A 19 -0.54 -22.37 1.25
N GLU A 20 -0.78 -22.20 -0.04
CA GLU A 20 0.19 -21.67 -0.98
C GLU A 20 -0.11 -20.21 -1.28
N ILE A 21 0.89 -19.38 -1.16
CA ILE A 21 0.94 -18.01 -1.66
C ILE A 21 1.35 -18.16 -3.12
N TYR A 22 0.53 -17.70 -4.05
CA TYR A 22 0.78 -17.84 -5.48
C TYR A 22 1.77 -16.81 -6.00
N GLY A 23 2.59 -17.21 -6.96
CA GLY A 23 3.57 -16.43 -7.66
C GLY A 23 4.98 -16.97 -7.55
N ASP A 24 5.92 -16.33 -8.22
CA ASP A 24 7.32 -16.73 -8.14
C ASP A 24 7.91 -16.62 -6.74
N LEU A 25 7.35 -15.73 -5.92
CA LEU A 25 7.70 -15.62 -4.51
C LEU A 25 7.10 -16.74 -3.66
N SER A 26 5.98 -17.35 -4.06
CA SER A 26 5.33 -18.43 -3.31
C SER A 26 6.16 -19.71 -3.25
N LYS A 27 6.93 -19.98 -4.27
CA LYS A 27 7.93 -21.07 -4.22
C LYS A 27 8.94 -20.91 -3.09
N TYR A 28 9.17 -19.68 -2.63
CA TYR A 28 10.10 -19.38 -1.56
C TYR A 28 9.42 -19.24 -0.21
N LEU A 29 8.08 -19.23 -0.19
CA LEU A 29 7.27 -19.04 1.00
C LEU A 29 6.45 -20.28 1.36
N SER A 30 7.08 -21.45 1.43
CA SER A 30 6.46 -22.64 2.05
C SER A 30 6.07 -22.42 3.52
N TRP A 31 6.19 -21.18 3.99
CA TRP A 31 5.97 -20.74 5.35
C TRP A 31 4.53 -20.29 5.57
N PRO A 32 3.72 -20.98 6.36
CA PRO A 32 2.35 -20.57 6.65
C PRO A 32 2.29 -19.23 7.36
N MET A 33 1.42 -18.34 6.87
CA MET A 33 1.21 -17.00 7.43
C MET A 33 -0.18 -16.48 7.13
N SER A 34 -0.59 -15.38 7.75
CA SER A 34 -1.78 -14.64 7.37
C SER A 34 -1.55 -13.91 6.05
N ALA A 35 -2.40 -14.19 5.06
CA ALA A 35 -2.37 -13.52 3.76
C ALA A 35 -3.78 -13.42 3.19
N THR A 36 -4.06 -12.33 2.45
CA THR A 36 -5.25 -12.15 1.63
C THR A 36 -4.80 -12.03 0.18
N ALA A 37 -5.43 -12.77 -0.72
CA ALA A 37 -5.13 -12.71 -2.14
C ALA A 37 -6.36 -12.29 -2.94
N PHE A 38 -6.16 -11.42 -3.92
CA PHE A 38 -7.16 -10.97 -4.88
C PHE A 38 -6.70 -11.35 -6.28
N SER A 39 -7.46 -12.18 -6.96
CA SER A 39 -7.22 -12.48 -8.37
C SER A 39 -7.55 -11.29 -9.27
N GLY A 40 -7.06 -11.28 -10.51
CA GLY A 40 -7.47 -10.27 -11.48
C GLY A 40 -8.99 -10.24 -11.70
N ASP A 41 -9.68 -11.38 -11.55
CA ASP A 41 -11.15 -11.45 -11.62
C ASP A 41 -11.80 -10.79 -10.39
N ASP A 42 -11.29 -10.99 -9.19
CA ASP A 42 -11.76 -10.31 -7.98
C ASP A 42 -11.59 -8.80 -8.12
N LEU A 43 -10.41 -8.33 -8.53
CA LEU A 43 -10.14 -6.91 -8.75
C LEU A 43 -11.12 -6.28 -9.75
N ARG A 44 -11.51 -7.00 -10.79
CA ARG A 44 -12.50 -6.57 -11.77
C ARG A 44 -13.90 -6.47 -11.20
N MET A 45 -14.31 -7.47 -10.40
CA MET A 45 -15.65 -7.51 -9.77
C MET A 45 -15.81 -6.39 -8.74
N LEU A 46 -14.76 -6.06 -8.04
CA LEU A 46 -14.75 -5.03 -7.00
C LEU A 46 -14.71 -3.60 -7.55
N ASN A 47 -14.42 -3.39 -8.83
CA ASN A 47 -14.09 -2.07 -9.38
C ASN A 47 -12.92 -1.41 -8.63
N ARG A 48 -11.98 -2.19 -8.14
CA ARG A 48 -10.86 -1.75 -7.32
C ARG A 48 -9.64 -1.53 -8.21
N PHE A 49 -9.09 -0.33 -8.18
CA PHE A 49 -7.99 0.07 -9.04
C PHE A 49 -6.78 0.58 -8.26
N ASP A 50 -6.89 0.65 -6.93
CA ASP A 50 -5.83 1.07 -6.03
C ASP A 50 -5.75 0.22 -4.74
N ASP A 51 -4.63 0.23 -4.08
CA ASP A 51 -4.37 -0.53 -2.85
C ASP A 51 -5.21 -0.06 -1.65
N ARG A 52 -5.63 1.22 -1.61
CA ARG A 52 -6.52 1.74 -0.58
C ARG A 52 -7.85 1.02 -0.55
N GLN A 53 -8.41 0.76 -1.73
CA GLN A 53 -9.68 0.03 -1.82
C GLN A 53 -9.52 -1.44 -1.42
N LEU A 54 -8.32 -2.03 -1.54
CA LEU A 54 -8.03 -3.38 -1.06
C LEU A 54 -7.90 -3.43 0.47
N ALA A 55 -7.50 -2.32 1.10
CA ALA A 55 -7.45 -2.22 2.56
C ALA A 55 -8.83 -2.46 3.19
N ASP A 56 -9.91 -1.96 2.58
CA ASP A 56 -11.29 -2.15 3.04
C ASP A 56 -11.72 -3.62 3.16
N LEU A 57 -11.07 -4.52 2.43
CA LEU A 57 -11.43 -5.94 2.34
C LEU A 57 -10.45 -6.86 3.07
N THR A 58 -9.32 -6.31 3.51
CA THR A 58 -8.26 -7.06 4.18
C THR A 58 -8.28 -6.77 5.67
N PRO A 59 -8.41 -7.77 6.54
CA PRO A 59 -8.49 -7.53 7.99
C PRO A 59 -7.21 -6.91 8.53
N ASN A 60 -7.37 -5.90 9.41
CA ASN A 60 -6.29 -5.14 10.05
C ASN A 60 -5.31 -4.47 9.07
N PHE A 61 -5.80 -4.12 7.88
CA PHE A 61 -5.10 -3.30 6.91
C PHE A 61 -5.85 -1.98 6.71
N SER A 62 -5.17 -0.85 6.83
CA SER A 62 -5.71 0.47 6.53
C SER A 62 -4.72 1.30 5.72
N LYS A 63 -5.26 2.12 4.82
CA LYS A 63 -4.52 3.16 4.11
C LYS A 63 -5.25 4.48 4.31
N THR A 64 -4.61 5.41 5.01
CA THR A 64 -5.12 6.75 5.27
C THR A 64 -4.61 7.70 4.21
N ASP A 65 -5.53 8.32 3.48
CA ASP A 65 -5.25 9.42 2.55
C ASP A 65 -5.21 10.73 3.34
N THR A 66 -4.03 11.33 3.44
CA THR A 66 -3.84 12.56 4.20
C THR A 66 -4.34 13.82 3.47
N GLY A 67 -4.90 13.67 2.28
CA GLY A 67 -5.47 14.76 1.50
C GLY A 67 -4.44 15.53 0.68
N ILE A 68 -3.20 15.07 0.63
CA ILE A 68 -2.08 15.72 -0.05
C ILE A 68 -1.55 14.89 -1.23
N GLY A 69 -2.45 14.28 -1.98
CA GLY A 69 -2.10 13.25 -2.95
C GLY A 69 -1.48 12.05 -2.23
N SER A 70 -0.75 11.19 -2.86
CA SER A 70 -0.08 10.09 -2.16
C SER A 70 1.08 10.53 -1.25
N PHE A 71 1.51 11.79 -1.34
CA PHE A 71 2.59 12.37 -0.52
C PHE A 71 2.12 12.58 0.93
N GLY A 72 2.53 11.71 1.81
CA GLY A 72 2.12 11.72 3.22
C GLY A 72 1.07 10.67 3.58
N ASP A 73 0.68 9.80 2.67
CA ASP A 73 -0.21 8.68 3.00
C ASP A 73 0.38 7.78 4.08
N VAL A 74 -0.51 7.26 4.93
CA VAL A 74 -0.16 6.33 5.99
C VAL A 74 -0.76 4.96 5.71
N VAL A 75 0.11 3.95 5.68
CA VAL A 75 -0.26 2.55 5.48
C VAL A 75 0.00 1.78 6.76
N SER A 76 -0.99 1.04 7.22
CA SER A 76 -0.93 0.28 8.46
C SER A 76 -1.37 -1.16 8.24
N ILE A 77 -0.57 -2.12 8.68
CA ILE A 77 -1.01 -3.51 8.88
C ILE A 77 -0.79 -3.88 10.34
N ARG A 78 -1.86 -4.33 11.02
CA ARG A 78 -1.84 -4.73 12.43
C ARG A 78 -1.30 -3.64 13.36
N GLY A 79 -1.55 -2.36 13.03
CA GLY A 79 -1.11 -1.21 13.81
C GLY A 79 0.38 -0.88 13.70
N LEU A 80 1.09 -1.50 12.77
CA LEU A 80 2.45 -1.17 12.39
C LEU A 80 2.39 -0.20 11.21
N THR A 81 2.74 1.07 11.45
CA THR A 81 2.52 2.19 10.53
C THR A 81 3.82 2.83 10.07
N ASN A 82 3.80 3.47 8.89
CA ASN A 82 4.74 4.56 8.58
C ASN A 82 4.24 5.87 9.19
N THR A 83 5.09 6.90 9.19
CA THR A 83 4.66 8.28 9.42
C THR A 83 4.48 9.02 8.09
N PRO A 84 3.74 10.16 8.05
CA PRO A 84 3.37 10.80 6.79
C PRO A 84 4.50 11.11 5.81
N PHE A 85 5.67 11.63 6.22
CA PHE A 85 6.62 12.19 5.24
C PHE A 85 7.93 11.42 5.10
N PHE A 86 8.73 11.28 6.16
CA PHE A 86 10.13 10.87 6.05
C PHE A 86 10.47 9.52 6.68
N SER A 87 9.51 8.83 7.31
CA SER A 87 9.80 7.47 7.76
C SER A 87 9.89 6.50 6.59
N SER A 88 10.68 5.47 6.80
CA SER A 88 10.63 4.31 5.92
C SER A 88 9.23 3.67 5.96
N PRO A 89 8.77 3.01 4.89
CA PRO A 89 7.49 2.29 4.90
C PRO A 89 7.50 1.21 5.98
N SER A 90 6.34 0.93 6.56
CA SER A 90 6.11 -0.25 7.40
C SER A 90 5.57 -1.42 6.60
N VAL A 91 4.93 -1.12 5.48
CA VAL A 91 4.39 -2.05 4.49
C VAL A 91 5.02 -1.71 3.16
N VAL A 92 5.75 -2.65 2.58
CA VAL A 92 6.38 -2.47 1.27
C VAL A 92 5.49 -2.99 0.16
N GLN A 93 5.48 -2.29 -0.97
CA GLN A 93 4.81 -2.75 -2.17
C GLN A 93 5.84 -3.25 -3.18
N TYR A 94 5.56 -4.39 -3.79
CA TYR A 94 6.32 -4.96 -4.90
C TYR A 94 5.45 -5.09 -6.13
N VAL A 95 6.01 -4.79 -7.30
CA VAL A 95 5.41 -5.05 -8.61
C VAL A 95 6.38 -5.89 -9.42
N ASP A 96 6.01 -7.13 -9.73
CA ASP A 96 6.86 -8.08 -10.49
C ASP A 96 8.29 -8.21 -9.91
N ASP A 97 8.42 -8.40 -8.60
CA ASP A 97 9.67 -8.48 -7.82
C ASP A 97 10.44 -7.13 -7.67
N VAL A 98 9.91 -6.00 -8.15
CA VAL A 98 10.53 -4.67 -8.01
C VAL A 98 9.89 -3.90 -6.86
N PRO A 99 10.66 -3.46 -5.84
CA PRO A 99 10.11 -2.65 -4.75
C PRO A 99 9.71 -1.26 -5.22
N SER A 100 8.55 -0.77 -4.74
CA SER A 100 8.01 0.54 -5.09
C SER A 100 8.66 1.72 -4.35
N GLY A 101 9.55 1.45 -3.38
CA GLY A 101 10.17 2.50 -2.58
C GLY A 101 9.29 2.97 -1.42
N ASN A 102 9.20 4.27 -1.17
CA ASN A 102 8.38 4.83 -0.10
C ASN A 102 6.89 4.78 -0.43
N VAL A 103 6.03 4.95 0.60
CA VAL A 103 4.57 4.87 0.46
C VAL A 103 4.01 5.83 -0.60
N TYR A 104 4.56 7.03 -0.70
CA TYR A 104 4.14 8.03 -1.69
C TYR A 104 4.42 7.62 -3.16
N SER A 105 5.27 6.64 -3.37
CA SER A 105 5.59 6.11 -4.69
C SER A 105 4.98 4.72 -4.96
N HIS A 106 4.05 4.25 -4.11
CA HIS A 106 3.27 3.06 -4.40
C HIS A 106 2.41 3.25 -5.65
N THR A 107 2.33 2.24 -6.51
CA THR A 107 1.41 2.31 -7.65
C THR A 107 -0.04 2.23 -7.18
N ALA A 108 -0.90 3.01 -7.80
CA ALA A 108 -2.34 3.00 -7.57
C ALA A 108 -3.10 2.22 -8.66
N SER A 109 -2.41 1.70 -9.69
CA SER A 109 -3.06 1.08 -10.84
C SER A 109 -2.83 -0.43 -10.90
N PHE A 110 -3.93 -1.20 -10.97
CA PHE A 110 -3.93 -2.67 -11.06
C PHE A 110 -4.39 -3.20 -12.43
N TYR A 111 -4.32 -2.40 -13.50
CA TYR A 111 -4.71 -2.90 -14.83
C TYR A 111 -3.75 -4.00 -15.31
N GLY A 112 -4.30 -5.07 -15.89
CA GLY A 112 -3.52 -6.22 -16.36
C GLY A 112 -2.77 -6.98 -15.26
N THR A 113 -3.22 -6.87 -14.01
CA THR A 113 -2.74 -7.63 -12.85
C THR A 113 -3.34 -9.03 -12.88
N GLU A 114 -2.52 -10.05 -12.63
CA GLU A 114 -2.96 -11.44 -12.41
C GLU A 114 -3.50 -11.60 -11.00
N LYS A 115 -2.75 -11.06 -10.01
CA LYS A 115 -3.13 -11.11 -8.60
C LYS A 115 -2.45 -10.02 -7.78
N VAL A 116 -3.07 -9.72 -6.63
CA VAL A 116 -2.47 -8.95 -5.54
C VAL A 116 -2.52 -9.78 -4.27
N GLU A 117 -1.40 -9.91 -3.60
CA GLU A 117 -1.28 -10.61 -2.32
C GLU A 117 -0.90 -9.61 -1.22
N ILE A 118 -1.63 -9.63 -0.11
CA ILE A 118 -1.36 -8.82 1.07
C ILE A 118 -0.90 -9.76 2.18
N LEU A 119 0.42 -9.76 2.42
CA LEU A 119 1.07 -10.58 3.45
C LEU A 119 1.10 -9.78 4.75
N ARG A 120 0.53 -10.30 5.82
CA ARG A 120 0.43 -9.60 7.11
C ARG A 120 1.48 -10.08 8.10
N GLY A 121 1.99 -9.14 8.90
CA GLY A 121 3.05 -9.36 9.88
C GLY A 121 4.45 -9.33 9.29
N ALA A 122 5.46 -9.61 10.11
CA ALA A 122 6.87 -9.48 9.78
C ALA A 122 7.30 -10.37 8.60
N GLN A 123 7.67 -9.75 7.47
CA GLN A 123 8.13 -10.42 6.26
C GLN A 123 9.60 -10.10 5.93
N SER A 124 10.35 -9.56 6.90
CA SER A 124 11.70 -9.02 6.68
C SER A 124 12.69 -10.03 6.11
N THR A 125 12.54 -11.33 6.36
CA THR A 125 13.50 -12.35 5.88
C THR A 125 13.67 -12.31 4.35
N LEU A 126 12.58 -12.22 3.58
CA LEU A 126 12.64 -12.23 2.12
C LEU A 126 12.45 -10.84 1.49
N PHE A 127 11.69 -9.96 2.13
CA PHE A 127 11.29 -8.67 1.54
C PHE A 127 12.02 -7.45 2.11
N GLY A 128 12.93 -7.64 3.05
CA GLY A 128 13.75 -6.57 3.61
C GLY A 128 13.21 -5.93 4.89
N VAL A 129 14.03 -5.01 5.45
CA VAL A 129 13.83 -4.38 6.75
C VAL A 129 12.44 -3.74 6.85
N ASN A 130 12.07 -2.93 5.89
CA ASN A 130 10.84 -2.15 5.96
C ASN A 130 9.55 -2.95 5.67
N SER A 131 9.62 -4.28 5.49
CA SER A 131 8.45 -5.18 5.45
C SER A 131 8.03 -5.68 6.83
N TYR A 132 8.11 -4.81 7.79
CA TYR A 132 7.93 -5.08 9.20
C TYR A 132 6.44 -5.22 9.60
N GLY A 133 5.54 -4.46 8.99
CA GLY A 133 4.09 -4.63 9.09
C GLY A 133 3.51 -5.61 8.09
N GLY A 134 4.08 -5.67 6.89
CA GLY A 134 3.60 -6.55 5.83
C GLY A 134 4.13 -6.21 4.44
N VAL A 135 3.55 -6.87 3.44
CA VAL A 135 3.90 -6.72 2.03
C VAL A 135 2.63 -6.68 1.18
N ILE A 136 2.60 -5.79 0.20
CA ILE A 136 1.64 -5.80 -0.91
C ILE A 136 2.42 -6.30 -2.14
N ASN A 137 2.13 -7.51 -2.59
CA ASN A 137 2.77 -8.13 -3.76
C ASN A 137 1.82 -8.10 -4.95
N ILE A 138 2.21 -7.42 -6.03
CA ILE A 138 1.42 -7.27 -7.25
C ILE A 138 2.12 -8.05 -8.36
N GLU A 139 1.40 -8.98 -8.98
CA GLU A 139 1.89 -9.75 -10.10
C GLU A 139 1.12 -9.43 -11.37
N SER A 140 1.86 -9.07 -12.40
CA SER A 140 1.31 -8.82 -13.73
C SER A 140 0.91 -10.11 -14.44
N LYS A 141 -0.21 -10.09 -15.16
CA LYS A 141 -0.62 -11.19 -16.03
C LYS A 141 0.43 -11.49 -17.06
N ARG A 142 0.81 -12.77 -17.18
CA ARG A 142 1.80 -13.23 -18.15
C ARG A 142 1.17 -13.61 -19.48
N PRO A 143 1.88 -13.38 -20.62
CA PRO A 143 1.40 -13.82 -21.91
C PRO A 143 1.28 -15.34 -22.00
N SER A 144 0.20 -15.82 -22.62
CA SER A 144 0.05 -17.24 -23.00
C SER A 144 0.63 -17.50 -24.42
N ASP A 145 0.43 -18.69 -24.92
CA ASP A 145 0.77 -19.11 -26.30
C ASP A 145 -0.19 -18.55 -27.36
N LYS A 146 -1.14 -17.67 -26.97
CA LYS A 146 -2.14 -17.06 -27.85
C LYS A 146 -2.16 -15.56 -27.69
N LEU A 147 -2.65 -14.89 -28.72
CA LEU A 147 -2.97 -13.48 -28.62
C LEU A 147 -4.17 -13.29 -27.68
N GLU A 148 -3.97 -12.49 -26.67
CA GLU A 148 -5.00 -12.05 -25.72
C GLU A 148 -5.10 -10.53 -25.77
N ALA A 149 -6.34 -10.02 -25.74
CA ALA A 149 -6.61 -8.60 -25.69
C ALA A 149 -7.77 -8.32 -24.74
N SER A 150 -7.68 -7.22 -24.02
CA SER A 150 -8.80 -6.74 -23.20
C SER A 150 -8.94 -5.24 -23.30
N ILE A 151 -10.16 -4.75 -23.22
CA ILE A 151 -10.47 -3.34 -23.08
C ILE A 151 -11.63 -3.19 -22.09
N THR A 152 -11.48 -2.26 -21.17
CA THR A 152 -12.51 -1.88 -20.20
C THR A 152 -12.71 -0.38 -20.27
N THR A 153 -13.96 0.09 -20.28
CA THR A 153 -14.29 1.51 -20.18
C THR A 153 -15.42 1.72 -19.19
N SER A 154 -15.38 2.83 -18.46
CA SER A 154 -16.47 3.21 -17.56
C SER A 154 -16.75 4.70 -17.60
N VAL A 155 -18.00 5.05 -17.24
CA VAL A 155 -18.46 6.42 -16.97
C VAL A 155 -19.19 6.41 -15.64
N ALA A 156 -19.03 7.46 -14.84
CA ALA A 156 -19.71 7.57 -13.55
C ALA A 156 -20.00 9.04 -13.20
N ASP A 157 -20.60 9.25 -12.01
CA ASP A 157 -20.82 10.58 -11.46
C ASP A 157 -19.50 11.38 -11.39
N TYR A 158 -19.60 12.69 -11.27
CA TYR A 158 -18.47 13.64 -11.31
C TYR A 158 -17.70 13.61 -12.64
N ASP A 159 -18.42 13.42 -13.75
CA ASP A 159 -17.87 13.27 -15.11
C ASP A 159 -16.72 12.26 -15.20
N ALA A 160 -16.72 11.28 -14.29
CA ALA A 160 -15.67 10.26 -14.25
C ALA A 160 -15.69 9.41 -15.53
N PHE A 161 -14.53 9.27 -16.12
CA PHE A 161 -14.27 8.42 -17.28
C PHE A 161 -13.05 7.55 -17.06
N SER A 162 -13.12 6.30 -17.44
CA SER A 162 -11.92 5.46 -17.50
C SER A 162 -11.87 4.61 -18.74
N VAL A 163 -10.67 4.37 -19.22
CA VAL A 163 -10.39 3.35 -20.24
C VAL A 163 -9.08 2.64 -19.85
N SER A 164 -9.12 1.32 -19.85
CA SER A 164 -7.91 0.50 -19.67
C SER A 164 -7.91 -0.65 -20.65
N GLY A 165 -6.73 -1.11 -21.03
CA GLY A 165 -6.61 -2.23 -21.96
C GLY A 165 -5.26 -2.91 -21.87
N SER A 166 -5.23 -4.16 -22.28
CA SER A 166 -4.01 -4.93 -22.41
C SER A 166 -4.00 -5.74 -23.70
N LEU A 167 -2.80 -5.90 -24.24
CA LEU A 167 -2.53 -6.74 -25.40
C LEU A 167 -1.30 -7.57 -25.09
N MET A 168 -1.40 -8.89 -25.23
CA MET A 168 -0.30 -9.79 -24.95
C MET A 168 -0.34 -11.05 -25.84
N GLY A 169 0.79 -11.67 -26.03
CA GLY A 169 0.89 -12.90 -26.80
C GLY A 169 2.29 -13.19 -27.34
N PRO A 170 2.45 -14.24 -28.15
CA PRO A 170 3.72 -14.61 -28.74
C PRO A 170 4.12 -13.65 -29.87
N LEU A 171 5.44 -13.44 -30.05
CA LEU A 171 6.04 -12.70 -31.16
C LEU A 171 6.60 -13.61 -32.27
N ASN A 172 6.78 -14.91 -31.98
CA ASN A 172 7.31 -15.88 -32.93
C ASN A 172 6.53 -17.20 -32.84
N ASP A 173 6.61 -17.99 -33.93
CA ASP A 173 5.89 -19.27 -34.05
C ASP A 173 6.34 -20.32 -33.04
N GLU A 174 7.58 -20.23 -32.52
CA GLU A 174 8.11 -21.12 -31.48
C GLU A 174 7.67 -20.75 -30.07
N ASN A 175 6.93 -19.66 -29.87
CA ASN A 175 6.51 -19.11 -28.59
C ASN A 175 7.68 -18.85 -27.59
N THR A 176 8.89 -18.67 -28.11
CA THR A 176 10.07 -18.39 -27.28
C THR A 176 10.20 -16.92 -26.95
N ILE A 177 9.52 -16.04 -27.66
CA ILE A 177 9.46 -14.60 -27.39
C ILE A 177 8.00 -14.19 -27.30
N SER A 178 7.62 -13.57 -26.19
CA SER A 178 6.28 -13.03 -25.98
C SER A 178 6.34 -11.61 -25.43
N TYR A 179 5.21 -10.91 -25.50
CA TYR A 179 5.10 -9.53 -25.07
C TYR A 179 3.80 -9.28 -24.32
N ARG A 180 3.82 -8.25 -23.47
CA ARG A 180 2.64 -7.65 -22.85
C ARG A 180 2.74 -6.13 -23.00
N ILE A 181 1.64 -5.48 -23.35
CA ILE A 181 1.47 -4.03 -23.34
C ILE A 181 0.19 -3.73 -22.57
N GLY A 182 0.22 -2.74 -21.70
CA GLY A 182 -0.93 -2.26 -20.95
C GLY A 182 -1.03 -0.75 -21.01
N LEU A 183 -2.26 -0.24 -21.01
CA LEU A 183 -2.59 1.18 -20.95
C LEU A 183 -3.79 1.37 -20.02
N SER A 184 -3.77 2.43 -19.21
CA SER A 184 -4.90 2.88 -18.40
C SER A 184 -4.95 4.40 -18.38
N HIS A 185 -6.13 4.96 -18.59
CA HIS A 185 -6.42 6.36 -18.34
C HIS A 185 -7.68 6.46 -17.48
N TYR A 186 -7.63 7.32 -16.47
CA TYR A 186 -8.74 7.63 -15.57
C TYR A 186 -8.78 9.13 -15.34
N GLU A 187 -9.94 9.72 -15.52
CA GLU A 187 -10.19 11.13 -15.18
C GLU A 187 -11.52 11.28 -14.44
N ARG A 188 -11.60 12.25 -13.56
CA ARG A 188 -12.84 12.73 -12.95
C ARG A 188 -12.74 14.19 -12.54
N ASP A 189 -13.88 14.89 -12.56
CA ASP A 189 -14.01 16.14 -11.85
C ASP A 189 -13.98 15.93 -10.33
N GLY A 190 -13.62 16.97 -9.59
CA GLY A 190 -13.68 16.94 -8.13
C GLY A 190 -15.12 16.93 -7.62
N PHE A 191 -15.32 16.37 -6.42
CA PHE A 191 -16.58 16.44 -5.69
C PHE A 191 -16.62 17.54 -4.61
N LEU A 192 -15.47 18.16 -4.31
CA LEU A 192 -15.40 19.33 -3.46
C LEU A 192 -15.77 20.58 -4.26
N ASN A 193 -16.39 21.54 -3.59
CA ASN A 193 -16.77 22.83 -4.20
C ASN A 193 -15.92 23.96 -3.63
N ASN A 194 -15.25 24.71 -4.49
CA ASN A 194 -14.63 25.99 -4.15
C ASN A 194 -15.44 27.14 -4.73
N PRO A 195 -16.38 27.73 -3.98
CA PRO A 195 -17.24 28.79 -4.49
C PRO A 195 -16.49 30.09 -4.78
N PHE A 196 -15.31 30.34 -4.20
CA PHE A 196 -14.52 31.51 -4.46
C PHE A 196 -13.92 31.52 -5.87
N LEU A 197 -13.32 30.38 -6.27
CA LEU A 197 -12.73 30.21 -7.60
C LEU A 197 -13.71 29.62 -8.61
N ASN A 198 -14.87 29.13 -8.15
CA ASN A 198 -15.83 28.37 -8.97
C ASN A 198 -15.17 27.15 -9.64
N THR A 199 -14.48 26.34 -8.85
CA THR A 199 -13.75 25.14 -9.28
C THR A 199 -14.03 23.98 -8.34
N SER A 200 -13.69 22.76 -8.80
CA SER A 200 -13.65 21.53 -8.00
C SER A 200 -12.19 21.13 -7.79
N PRO A 201 -11.60 21.45 -6.61
CA PRO A 201 -10.14 21.42 -6.41
C PRO A 201 -9.55 20.03 -6.24
N ASP A 202 -10.36 18.96 -6.20
CA ASP A 202 -9.94 17.58 -5.98
C ASP A 202 -10.12 16.69 -7.22
N PHE A 203 -10.02 17.28 -8.41
CA PHE A 203 -10.04 16.54 -9.68
C PHE A 203 -8.87 15.54 -9.76
N GLN A 204 -9.05 14.51 -10.58
CA GLN A 204 -8.00 13.50 -10.84
C GLN A 204 -7.86 13.26 -12.34
N ASP A 205 -6.62 13.09 -12.81
CA ASP A 205 -6.29 12.71 -14.18
C ASP A 205 -5.02 11.84 -14.15
N HIS A 206 -5.19 10.54 -14.41
CA HIS A 206 -4.16 9.52 -14.28
C HIS A 206 -3.94 8.81 -15.62
N LEU A 207 -2.73 8.81 -16.12
CA LEU A 207 -2.30 8.04 -17.29
C LEU A 207 -1.21 7.05 -16.87
N SER A 208 -1.43 5.77 -17.17
CA SER A 208 -0.45 4.70 -16.90
C SER A 208 -0.25 3.84 -18.13
N TYR A 209 1.00 3.51 -18.44
CA TYR A 209 1.30 2.51 -19.46
C TYR A 209 2.49 1.65 -19.06
N SER A 210 2.46 0.39 -19.50
CA SER A 210 3.52 -0.58 -19.22
C SER A 210 3.77 -1.49 -20.42
N GLY A 211 4.98 -1.99 -20.49
CA GLY A 211 5.36 -2.98 -21.49
C GLY A 211 6.37 -3.96 -20.95
N SER A 212 6.21 -5.23 -21.31
CA SER A 212 7.14 -6.29 -20.94
C SER A 212 7.46 -7.16 -22.16
N LEU A 213 8.72 -7.54 -22.28
CA LEU A 213 9.21 -8.49 -23.27
C LEU A 213 9.78 -9.71 -22.53
N TYR A 214 9.32 -10.90 -22.88
CA TYR A 214 9.75 -12.16 -22.31
C TYR A 214 10.48 -12.98 -23.35
N TRP A 215 11.64 -13.51 -22.99
CA TRP A 215 12.42 -14.42 -23.81
C TRP A 215 12.67 -15.72 -23.04
N ASN A 216 12.11 -16.81 -23.55
CA ASN A 216 12.24 -18.17 -23.03
C ASN A 216 13.06 -19.02 -24.03
N PRO A 217 14.41 -18.93 -24.02
CA PRO A 217 15.22 -19.68 -24.97
C PRO A 217 15.14 -21.19 -24.81
N ASN A 218 14.71 -21.65 -23.67
CA ASN A 218 14.39 -23.05 -23.33
C ASN A 218 13.42 -23.07 -22.14
N ASP A 219 12.94 -24.26 -21.78
CA ASP A 219 11.92 -24.46 -20.74
C ASP A 219 12.38 -24.05 -19.33
N ASN A 220 13.67 -23.89 -19.12
CA ASN A 220 14.26 -23.58 -17.81
C ASN A 220 14.67 -22.12 -17.63
N LEU A 221 14.84 -21.36 -18.70
CA LEU A 221 15.36 -20.00 -18.64
C LEU A 221 14.33 -18.99 -19.16
N GLU A 222 13.94 -18.05 -18.31
CA GLU A 222 13.16 -16.87 -18.66
C GLU A 222 14.00 -15.61 -18.45
N ILE A 223 14.03 -14.73 -19.40
CA ILE A 223 14.60 -13.39 -19.33
C ILE A 223 13.47 -12.41 -19.65
N SER A 224 13.13 -11.51 -18.73
CA SER A 224 12.12 -10.48 -18.97
C SER A 224 12.68 -9.08 -18.77
N LEU A 225 12.32 -8.19 -19.68
CA LEU A 225 12.57 -6.75 -19.60
C LEU A 225 11.22 -6.05 -19.50
N SER A 226 11.01 -5.29 -18.44
CA SER A 226 9.76 -4.57 -18.18
C SER A 226 10.02 -3.09 -17.97
N ALA A 227 9.13 -2.25 -18.49
CA ALA A 227 9.12 -0.81 -18.28
C ALA A 227 7.70 -0.33 -17.98
N SER A 228 7.56 0.64 -17.08
CA SER A 228 6.29 1.31 -16.78
C SER A 228 6.49 2.82 -16.63
N PHE A 229 5.40 3.54 -16.89
CA PHE A 229 5.30 4.98 -16.70
C PHE A 229 3.91 5.30 -16.17
N ASP A 230 3.85 6.13 -15.10
CA ASP A 230 2.64 6.67 -14.53
C ASP A 230 2.76 8.21 -14.50
N ASP A 231 1.73 8.90 -14.94
CA ASP A 231 1.59 10.36 -14.92
C ASP A 231 0.25 10.71 -14.28
N PHE A 232 0.30 11.33 -13.10
CA PHE A 232 -0.86 11.71 -12.30
C PHE A 232 -0.89 13.22 -12.13
N ASN A 233 -1.93 13.84 -12.63
CA ASN A 233 -2.18 15.27 -12.53
C ASN A 233 -3.45 15.50 -11.72
N ASP A 234 -3.30 15.58 -10.41
CA ASP A 234 -4.40 15.73 -9.47
C ASP A 234 -4.53 17.15 -8.97
N GLY A 235 -5.74 17.52 -8.58
CA GLY A 235 -5.97 18.67 -7.73
C GLY A 235 -5.38 18.46 -6.33
N SER A 236 -4.90 19.50 -5.69
CA SER A 236 -4.17 19.37 -4.43
C SER A 236 -5.06 19.32 -3.20
N HIS A 237 -6.30 19.81 -3.27
CA HIS A 237 -7.09 20.01 -2.08
C HIS A 237 -8.14 18.93 -1.90
N ARG A 238 -7.89 18.06 -0.94
CA ARG A 238 -8.89 17.17 -0.36
C ARG A 238 -9.14 17.46 1.12
N LEU A 239 -8.46 18.49 1.67
CA LEU A 239 -8.63 18.97 3.04
C LEU A 239 -9.68 20.09 3.10
N THR A 240 -10.66 19.94 3.97
CA THR A 240 -11.71 20.93 4.22
C THR A 240 -11.71 21.33 5.70
N PRO A 241 -11.93 22.63 6.04
CA PRO A 241 -11.95 23.08 7.43
C PRO A 241 -13.01 22.36 8.26
N LEU A 242 -12.65 21.90 9.45
CA LEU A 242 -13.59 21.25 10.37
C LEU A 242 -14.68 22.21 10.88
N GLY A 243 -15.86 21.67 11.11
CA GLY A 243 -17.00 22.42 11.65
C GLY A 243 -17.76 23.25 10.59
N GLN A 244 -17.45 23.07 9.32
CA GLN A 244 -18.18 23.61 8.17
C GLN A 244 -18.77 22.48 7.33
N ASP A 245 -19.36 22.82 6.16
CA ASP A 245 -19.76 21.80 5.20
C ASP A 245 -18.51 21.04 4.71
N PRO A 246 -18.44 19.71 4.90
CA PRO A 246 -17.26 18.91 4.59
C PRO A 246 -16.94 18.84 3.09
N PHE A 247 -17.85 19.24 2.22
CA PHE A 247 -17.66 19.28 0.77
C PHE A 247 -17.41 20.68 0.23
N THR A 248 -17.20 21.67 1.10
CA THR A 248 -16.96 23.07 0.69
C THR A 248 -15.62 23.59 1.22
N LEU A 249 -14.83 24.14 0.29
CA LEU A 249 -13.54 24.78 0.55
C LEU A 249 -13.54 26.18 -0.07
N ASN A 250 -13.15 27.19 0.70
CA ASN A 250 -12.93 28.55 0.16
C ASN A 250 -11.43 28.82 0.10
N SER A 251 -10.81 28.61 -1.05
CA SER A 251 -9.39 28.81 -1.27
C SER A 251 -9.16 29.75 -2.44
N ASP A 252 -8.15 30.62 -2.37
CA ASP A 252 -7.71 31.44 -3.49
C ASP A 252 -6.71 30.71 -4.42
N ILE A 253 -6.36 29.47 -4.10
CA ILE A 253 -5.43 28.62 -4.85
C ILE A 253 -6.17 27.44 -5.46
N VAL A 254 -6.00 27.20 -6.76
CA VAL A 254 -6.53 26.00 -7.43
C VAL A 254 -5.81 24.77 -6.91
N GLY A 255 -4.50 24.88 -6.71
CA GLY A 255 -3.66 23.77 -6.27
C GLY A 255 -3.37 22.72 -7.33
N SER A 256 -2.39 21.86 -7.07
CA SER A 256 -2.04 20.72 -7.91
C SER A 256 -1.22 19.69 -7.12
N ALA A 257 -1.31 18.42 -7.49
CA ALA A 257 -0.42 17.34 -7.09
C ALA A 257 -0.02 16.56 -8.35
N ILE A 258 1.09 16.98 -8.98
CA ILE A 258 1.57 16.38 -10.22
C ILE A 258 2.65 15.37 -9.86
N GLN A 259 2.46 14.09 -10.26
CA GLN A 259 3.40 13.02 -9.97
C GLN A 259 3.70 12.22 -11.23
N GLU A 260 4.97 11.93 -11.44
CA GLU A 260 5.44 11.04 -12.49
C GLU A 260 6.23 9.88 -11.87
N THR A 261 6.06 8.67 -12.42
CA THR A 261 6.86 7.51 -12.02
C THR A 261 7.33 6.77 -13.25
N GLU A 262 8.62 6.49 -13.31
CA GLU A 262 9.24 5.66 -14.32
C GLU A 262 9.88 4.43 -13.66
N SER A 263 9.75 3.26 -14.27
CA SER A 263 10.41 2.04 -13.80
C SER A 263 10.93 1.23 -14.96
N LEU A 264 12.13 0.68 -14.80
CA LEU A 264 12.75 -0.27 -15.73
C LEU A 264 13.34 -1.43 -14.94
N SER A 265 13.04 -2.67 -15.34
CA SER A 265 13.59 -3.86 -14.70
C SER A 265 14.01 -4.93 -15.69
N LEU A 266 15.08 -5.64 -15.32
CA LEU A 266 15.54 -6.84 -15.97
C LEU A 266 15.48 -7.99 -14.97
N ARG A 267 14.72 -9.03 -15.32
CA ARG A 267 14.56 -10.22 -14.51
C ARG A 267 15.08 -11.43 -15.25
N ILE A 268 15.90 -12.24 -14.60
CA ILE A 268 16.44 -13.50 -15.14
C ILE A 268 16.06 -14.61 -14.15
N LYS A 269 15.26 -15.56 -14.59
CA LYS A 269 14.86 -16.73 -13.82
C LYS A 269 15.35 -17.98 -14.51
N ASN A 270 16.01 -18.85 -13.77
CA ASN A 270 16.41 -20.15 -14.26
C ASN A 270 15.93 -21.24 -13.30
N SER A 271 15.03 -22.11 -13.77
CA SER A 271 14.51 -23.26 -13.04
C SER A 271 15.41 -24.47 -13.35
N GLY A 272 16.35 -24.75 -12.44
CA GLY A 272 17.33 -25.82 -12.63
C GLY A 272 16.86 -27.17 -12.07
N ASP A 273 17.63 -28.24 -12.35
CA ASP A 273 17.34 -29.58 -11.82
C ASP A 273 17.71 -29.75 -10.32
N THR A 274 18.45 -28.79 -9.75
CA THR A 274 18.97 -28.86 -8.37
C THR A 274 18.58 -27.67 -7.52
N PHE A 275 18.44 -26.50 -8.12
CA PHE A 275 18.02 -25.27 -7.50
C PHE A 275 17.48 -24.29 -8.56
N ASP A 276 16.63 -23.40 -8.13
CA ASP A 276 16.16 -22.26 -8.92
C ASP A 276 17.05 -21.04 -8.64
N PHE A 277 17.20 -20.19 -9.65
CA PHE A 277 17.92 -18.93 -9.57
C PHE A 277 17.07 -17.78 -10.07
N LEU A 278 17.06 -16.68 -9.33
CA LEU A 278 16.42 -15.43 -9.72
C LEU A 278 17.43 -14.28 -9.57
N SER A 279 17.47 -13.43 -10.59
CA SER A 279 18.18 -12.14 -10.57
C SER A 279 17.21 -11.05 -10.99
N VAL A 280 17.13 -9.99 -10.20
CA VAL A 280 16.32 -8.79 -10.47
C VAL A 280 17.22 -7.58 -10.41
N THR A 281 17.31 -6.83 -11.52
CA THR A 281 17.98 -5.53 -11.61
C THR A 281 16.93 -4.50 -11.95
N TYR A 282 16.87 -3.40 -11.19
CA TYR A 282 15.88 -2.36 -11.44
C TYR A 282 16.44 -0.94 -11.27
N GLY A 283 15.81 0.00 -11.96
CA GLY A 283 15.90 1.44 -11.73
C GLY A 283 14.50 2.04 -11.74
N ARG A 284 14.26 2.96 -10.83
CA ARG A 284 12.99 3.66 -10.68
C ARG A 284 13.22 5.12 -10.35
N ASN A 285 12.45 5.98 -11.00
CA ASN A 285 12.39 7.40 -10.72
C ASN A 285 10.95 7.79 -10.37
N TRP A 286 10.76 8.55 -9.32
CA TRP A 286 9.49 9.16 -8.93
C TRP A 286 9.70 10.66 -8.74
N GLU A 287 8.78 11.46 -9.23
CA GLU A 287 8.82 12.92 -9.16
C GLU A 287 7.47 13.47 -8.71
N LEU A 288 7.50 14.46 -7.80
CA LEU A 288 6.40 15.32 -7.39
C LEU A 288 6.72 16.75 -7.84
N ASN A 289 5.98 17.29 -8.82
CA ASN A 289 6.38 18.55 -9.48
C ASN A 289 5.18 19.37 -10.04
N PRO A 290 4.60 20.29 -9.27
CA PRO A 290 4.72 20.45 -7.83
C PRO A 290 3.56 19.79 -7.08
N TYR A 291 3.69 19.65 -5.76
CA TYR A 291 2.55 19.68 -4.86
C TYR A 291 2.33 21.13 -4.40
N HIS A 292 1.25 21.76 -4.83
CA HIS A 292 0.92 23.15 -4.55
C HIS A 292 -0.43 23.26 -3.87
N PHE A 293 -0.49 23.83 -2.66
CA PHE A 293 -1.72 23.93 -1.89
C PHE A 293 -1.80 25.19 -1.02
N ASP A 294 -3.04 25.55 -0.65
CA ASP A 294 -3.37 26.63 0.27
C ASP A 294 -3.16 26.18 1.73
N LEU A 295 -2.52 27.01 2.54
CA LEU A 295 -2.24 26.75 3.96
C LEU A 295 -3.30 27.29 4.90
N ASP A 296 -4.12 28.26 4.48
CA ASP A 296 -5.10 28.92 5.35
C ASP A 296 -6.57 28.64 4.98
N PHE A 297 -6.80 27.92 3.86
CA PHE A 297 -8.13 27.56 3.34
C PHE A 297 -9.06 28.77 3.24
N SER A 298 -8.54 29.92 2.83
CA SER A 298 -9.28 31.16 2.77
C SER A 298 -9.11 31.89 1.43
N PRO A 299 -10.01 32.85 1.09
CA PRO A 299 -9.88 33.68 -0.09
C PRO A 299 -8.76 34.76 0.01
N ASN A 300 -7.98 34.76 1.10
CA ASN A 300 -6.94 35.77 1.31
C ASN A 300 -5.63 35.32 0.67
N PRO A 301 -5.06 36.08 -0.26
CA PRO A 301 -3.87 35.63 -0.99
C PRO A 301 -2.62 35.63 -0.11
N GLY A 302 -1.74 34.64 -0.37
CA GLY A 302 -0.37 34.63 0.13
C GLY A 302 -0.03 33.60 1.19
N SER A 303 -0.96 32.68 1.50
CA SER A 303 -0.69 31.50 2.35
C SER A 303 -0.65 30.27 1.47
N GLU A 304 0.52 29.84 1.06
CA GLU A 304 0.69 28.71 0.15
C GLU A 304 1.91 27.84 0.49
N SER A 305 1.86 26.57 0.10
CA SER A 305 3.01 25.68 0.11
C SER A 305 3.24 25.09 -1.28
N LYS A 306 4.50 25.06 -1.70
CA LYS A 306 4.97 24.37 -2.90
C LYS A 306 6.06 23.40 -2.53
N ILE A 307 5.89 22.14 -2.89
CA ILE A 307 6.85 21.06 -2.66
C ILE A 307 7.23 20.47 -4.02
N PHE A 308 8.52 20.36 -4.24
CA PHE A 308 9.12 19.60 -5.34
C PHE A 308 9.97 18.51 -4.71
N GLN A 309 9.80 17.28 -5.14
CA GLN A 309 10.60 16.17 -4.65
C GLN A 309 10.81 15.12 -5.74
N THR A 310 12.01 14.59 -5.81
CA THR A 310 12.33 13.44 -6.64
C THR A 310 12.83 12.30 -5.76
N GLN A 311 12.64 11.07 -6.21
CA GLN A 311 13.26 9.89 -5.64
C GLN A 311 13.81 9.02 -6.78
N GLU A 312 15.12 8.90 -6.85
CA GLU A 312 15.79 7.92 -7.71
C GLU A 312 16.16 6.69 -6.88
N SER A 313 15.82 5.50 -7.39
CA SER A 313 16.14 4.24 -6.73
C SER A 313 16.65 3.22 -7.74
N ARG A 314 17.63 2.44 -7.34
CA ARG A 314 18.18 1.33 -8.14
C ARG A 314 18.59 0.19 -7.24
N GLY A 315 18.52 -1.02 -7.76
CA GLY A 315 18.91 -2.17 -6.97
C GLY A 315 19.15 -3.43 -7.78
N GLN A 316 19.74 -4.37 -7.06
CA GLN A 316 20.06 -5.71 -7.56
C GLN A 316 19.76 -6.73 -6.48
N GLU A 317 18.99 -7.75 -6.84
CA GLU A 317 18.79 -8.92 -5.97
C GLU A 317 19.22 -10.20 -6.70
N PHE A 318 19.83 -11.10 -5.95
CA PHE A 318 20.09 -12.48 -6.34
C PHE A 318 19.43 -13.40 -5.33
N ARG A 319 18.66 -14.38 -5.82
CA ARG A 319 18.00 -15.38 -4.98
C ARG A 319 18.24 -16.78 -5.55
N PHE A 320 18.53 -17.70 -4.67
CA PHE A 320 18.64 -19.13 -4.94
C PHE A 320 17.66 -19.86 -4.05
N SER A 321 17.01 -20.91 -4.56
CA SER A 321 16.13 -21.76 -3.77
C SER A 321 16.22 -23.20 -4.18
N SER A 322 15.92 -24.10 -3.24
CA SER A 322 15.74 -25.52 -3.53
C SER A 322 14.57 -25.75 -4.49
N ILE A 323 14.59 -26.90 -5.16
CA ILE A 323 13.40 -27.46 -5.80
C ILE A 323 12.47 -27.97 -4.68
N GLU A 324 11.19 -27.68 -4.82
CA GLU A 324 10.16 -28.06 -3.84
C GLU A 324 10.00 -29.58 -3.68
N GLY A 325 9.50 -29.99 -2.50
CA GLY A 325 9.15 -31.38 -2.19
C GLY A 325 10.28 -32.20 -1.61
N GLY A 326 11.38 -31.57 -1.21
CA GLY A 326 12.45 -32.19 -0.45
C GLY A 326 12.14 -32.31 1.04
N VAL A 327 12.97 -33.04 1.77
CA VAL A 327 12.99 -33.03 3.25
C VAL A 327 13.43 -31.66 3.76
N TRP A 328 14.20 -30.96 2.98
CA TRP A 328 14.70 -29.61 3.24
C TRP A 328 14.37 -28.71 2.05
N ASP A 329 13.56 -27.70 2.30
CA ASP A 329 13.37 -26.59 1.38
C ASP A 329 14.12 -25.38 1.91
N TRP A 330 14.80 -24.64 1.02
CA TRP A 330 15.60 -23.49 1.41
C TRP A 330 15.57 -22.40 0.36
N ALA A 331 15.71 -21.17 0.80
CA ALA A 331 16.03 -20.03 -0.05
C ALA A 331 17.16 -19.21 0.59
N ALA A 332 18.03 -18.65 -0.22
CA ALA A 332 19.08 -17.74 0.20
C ALA A 332 19.34 -16.69 -0.85
N GLY A 333 19.70 -15.48 -0.43
CA GLY A 333 19.93 -14.39 -1.37
C GLY A 333 20.74 -13.26 -0.81
N ALA A 334 21.08 -12.33 -1.70
CA ALA A 334 21.75 -11.09 -1.41
C ALA A 334 21.07 -9.97 -2.19
N ALA A 335 20.94 -8.79 -1.58
CA ALA A 335 20.39 -7.61 -2.23
C ALA A 335 21.28 -6.38 -1.97
N TYR A 336 21.30 -5.51 -2.95
CA TYR A 336 21.86 -4.17 -2.90
C TYR A 336 20.78 -3.17 -3.32
N GLY A 337 20.69 -2.05 -2.60
CA GLY A 337 19.80 -0.94 -2.91
C GLY A 337 20.51 0.38 -2.72
N ASP A 338 20.16 1.36 -3.55
CA ASP A 338 20.64 2.73 -3.50
C ASP A 338 19.44 3.64 -3.82
N SER A 339 19.21 4.65 -3.00
CA SER A 339 18.10 5.60 -3.18
C SER A 339 18.54 7.01 -2.80
N GLU A 340 18.21 7.96 -3.65
CA GLU A 340 18.41 9.40 -3.42
C GLU A 340 17.07 10.12 -3.51
N VAL A 341 16.77 10.92 -2.48
CA VAL A 341 15.62 11.82 -2.44
C VAL A 341 16.13 13.25 -2.43
N GLU A 342 15.78 14.02 -3.43
CA GLU A 342 16.05 15.46 -3.47
C GLU A 342 14.73 16.25 -3.35
N GLY A 343 14.72 17.33 -2.58
CA GLY A 343 13.51 18.13 -2.43
C GLY A 343 13.76 19.60 -2.19
N ASN A 344 12.80 20.38 -2.66
CA ASN A 344 12.70 21.83 -2.38
C ASN A 344 11.27 22.14 -1.91
N THR A 345 11.18 22.85 -0.80
CA THR A 345 9.90 23.32 -0.26
C THR A 345 9.94 24.82 -0.08
N THR A 346 8.92 25.50 -0.59
CA THR A 346 8.69 26.92 -0.36
C THR A 346 7.33 27.11 0.27
N ARG A 347 7.27 27.81 1.41
CA ARG A 347 6.03 28.13 2.11
C ARG A 347 5.94 29.61 2.37
N SER A 348 4.82 30.21 2.01
CA SER A 348 4.52 31.61 2.24
C SER A 348 3.31 31.72 3.15
N PHE A 349 3.34 32.63 4.10
CA PHE A 349 2.21 32.93 4.96
C PHE A 349 2.34 34.33 5.55
N PHE A 350 1.24 34.82 6.15
CA PHE A 350 1.22 36.11 6.81
C PHE A 350 1.31 35.94 8.33
N ILE A 351 2.29 36.61 8.94
CA ILE A 351 2.41 36.62 10.40
C ILE A 351 1.84 37.95 10.95
N PRO A 352 1.13 37.95 12.09
CA PRO A 352 0.65 39.19 12.71
C PRO A 352 1.81 40.03 13.23
N LEU A 353 1.82 41.31 12.85
CA LEU A 353 2.78 42.26 13.36
C LEU A 353 2.33 42.80 14.73
N PRO A 354 3.21 42.79 15.75
CA PRO A 354 2.95 43.45 17.00
C PRO A 354 2.59 44.95 16.82
N PRO A 355 1.74 45.56 17.68
CA PRO A 355 1.32 46.93 17.54
C PRO A 355 2.47 47.94 17.46
N GLN A 356 3.62 47.66 18.10
CA GLN A 356 4.82 48.52 18.06
C GLN A 356 5.47 48.59 16.67
N PHE A 357 5.17 47.65 15.76
CA PHE A 357 5.61 47.63 14.36
C PHE A 357 4.51 48.06 13.38
N GLY A 358 3.47 48.72 13.88
CA GLY A 358 2.38 49.27 13.07
C GLY A 358 1.13 48.41 13.03
N GLY A 359 1.14 47.18 13.60
CA GLY A 359 0.04 46.22 13.52
C GLY A 359 -0.18 45.71 12.09
N GLY A 360 -1.17 44.85 11.91
CA GLY A 360 -1.45 44.20 10.61
C GLY A 360 -0.68 42.91 10.43
N PHE A 361 -0.39 42.53 9.19
CA PHE A 361 0.28 41.29 8.83
C PHE A 361 1.48 41.55 7.92
N ALA A 362 2.54 40.76 8.06
CA ALA A 362 3.69 40.80 7.15
C ALA A 362 3.82 39.44 6.43
N PRO A 363 4.10 39.44 5.12
CA PRO A 363 4.41 38.20 4.42
C PRO A 363 5.76 37.65 4.88
N VAL A 364 5.82 36.35 5.09
CA VAL A 364 7.04 35.60 5.38
C VAL A 364 7.09 34.40 4.45
N THR A 365 8.28 34.15 3.91
CA THR A 365 8.53 32.96 3.11
C THR A 365 9.62 32.13 3.76
N THR A 366 9.37 30.84 3.95
CA THR A 366 10.37 29.86 4.37
C THR A 366 10.75 28.96 3.20
N THR A 367 11.99 28.51 3.18
CA THR A 367 12.48 27.57 2.16
C THR A 367 13.28 26.46 2.81
N THR A 368 13.16 25.26 2.26
CA THR A 368 13.96 24.10 2.69
C THR A 368 14.41 23.37 1.44
N ASP A 369 15.73 23.27 1.25
CA ASP A 369 16.37 22.42 0.25
C ASP A 369 17.03 21.26 0.95
N TYR A 370 16.81 20.03 0.49
CA TYR A 370 17.36 18.82 1.11
C TYR A 370 17.69 17.73 0.10
N SER A 371 18.68 16.92 0.48
CA SER A 371 19.01 15.64 -0.14
C SER A 371 19.16 14.58 0.93
N LEU A 372 18.44 13.47 0.77
CA LEU A 372 18.52 12.27 1.60
C LEU A 372 19.09 11.14 0.74
N ASN A 373 20.16 10.52 1.19
CA ASN A 373 20.77 9.40 0.49
C ASN A 373 20.68 8.16 1.38
N GLU A 374 20.39 7.02 0.78
CA GLU A 374 20.33 5.71 1.42
C GLU A 374 21.04 4.67 0.56
N GLU A 375 22.00 3.96 1.13
CA GLU A 375 22.63 2.80 0.52
C GLU A 375 22.43 1.59 1.42
N SER A 376 22.06 0.43 0.84
CA SER A 376 21.72 -0.77 1.59
C SER A 376 22.34 -2.04 1.03
N TYR A 377 22.74 -2.91 1.94
CA TYR A 377 23.30 -4.24 1.64
C TYR A 377 22.62 -5.27 2.53
N SER A 378 22.25 -6.40 1.94
CA SER A 378 21.51 -7.44 2.65
C SER A 378 21.98 -8.83 2.28
N LEU A 379 22.01 -9.70 3.30
CA LEU A 379 22.13 -11.16 3.12
C LEU A 379 21.01 -11.84 3.88
N PHE A 380 20.33 -12.78 3.22
CA PHE A 380 19.19 -13.46 3.81
C PHE A 380 19.12 -14.93 3.44
N GLY A 381 18.41 -15.68 4.29
CA GLY A 381 18.09 -17.07 4.00
C GLY A 381 16.99 -17.60 4.89
N GLN A 382 16.29 -18.59 4.38
CA GLN A 382 15.32 -19.38 5.13
C GLN A 382 15.50 -20.87 4.86
N LEU A 383 15.08 -21.68 5.82
CA LEU A 383 15.15 -23.13 5.80
C LEU A 383 13.85 -23.71 6.35
N THR A 384 13.25 -24.65 5.62
CA THR A 384 12.09 -25.42 6.05
C THR A 384 12.47 -26.89 6.14
N TYR A 385 12.14 -27.54 7.24
CA TYR A 385 12.33 -28.97 7.46
C TYR A 385 10.98 -29.68 7.44
N ASN A 386 10.77 -30.56 6.45
CA ASN A 386 9.57 -31.34 6.21
C ASN A 386 9.78 -32.84 6.52
N GLY A 387 10.82 -33.20 7.27
CA GLY A 387 11.17 -34.62 7.53
C GLY A 387 10.33 -35.32 8.63
N ILE A 388 9.35 -34.64 9.20
CA ILE A 388 8.39 -35.19 10.17
C ILE A 388 7.00 -35.09 9.55
N ASP A 389 6.31 -36.25 9.50
CA ASP A 389 4.97 -36.28 8.91
C ASP A 389 4.05 -35.25 9.56
N SER A 390 3.36 -34.45 8.74
CA SER A 390 2.42 -33.41 9.15
C SER A 390 3.01 -32.27 10.00
N ILE A 391 4.33 -32.09 10.04
CA ILE A 391 5.00 -31.01 10.76
C ILE A 391 6.03 -30.34 9.87
N GLY A 392 5.87 -29.05 9.63
CA GLY A 392 6.90 -28.17 9.06
C GLY A 392 7.61 -27.39 10.16
N ILE A 393 8.92 -27.25 10.07
CA ILE A 393 9.75 -26.41 10.95
C ILE A 393 10.49 -25.39 10.11
N HIS A 394 10.32 -24.12 10.42
CA HIS A 394 10.81 -23.01 9.62
C HIS A 394 11.79 -22.15 10.41
N LEU A 395 12.91 -21.78 9.78
CA LEU A 395 13.91 -20.88 10.33
C LEU A 395 14.30 -19.87 9.25
N GLY A 396 14.34 -18.61 9.61
CA GLY A 396 14.75 -17.51 8.73
C GLY A 396 15.71 -16.58 9.42
N LEU A 397 16.64 -16.03 8.67
CA LEU A 397 17.59 -15.03 9.15
C LEU A 397 17.90 -14.04 8.03
N ARG A 398 17.92 -12.76 8.38
CA ARG A 398 18.40 -11.70 7.48
C ARG A 398 19.31 -10.77 8.26
N GLY A 399 20.37 -10.33 7.61
CA GLY A 399 21.25 -9.25 8.06
C GLY A 399 21.22 -8.13 7.05
N ASP A 400 21.06 -6.90 7.53
CA ASP A 400 21.02 -5.68 6.73
C ASP A 400 21.98 -4.64 7.28
N GLN A 401 22.59 -3.89 6.37
CA GLN A 401 23.37 -2.69 6.64
C GLN A 401 22.77 -1.55 5.82
N TYR A 402 22.52 -0.40 6.46
CA TYR A 402 22.05 0.82 5.85
C TYR A 402 22.97 1.97 6.20
N ASP A 403 23.40 2.71 5.19
CA ASP A 403 24.11 3.98 5.33
C ASP A 403 23.18 5.09 4.85
N LYS A 404 22.86 6.05 5.74
CA LYS A 404 21.93 7.15 5.46
C LYS A 404 22.57 8.49 5.72
N SER A 405 22.24 9.49 4.90
CA SER A 405 22.69 10.86 5.13
C SER A 405 21.63 11.88 4.77
N LEU A 406 21.66 13.03 5.47
CA LEU A 406 20.87 14.23 5.18
C LEU A 406 21.80 15.41 4.95
N ASN A 407 21.61 16.09 3.82
CA ASN A 407 22.13 17.43 3.60
C ASN A 407 20.95 18.39 3.45
N ARG A 408 20.82 19.39 4.36
CA ARG A 408 19.70 20.32 4.36
C ARG A 408 20.15 21.75 4.57
N ASN A 409 19.61 22.66 3.74
CA ASN A 409 19.71 24.11 3.91
C ASN A 409 18.31 24.67 4.06
N ALA A 410 18.05 25.48 5.09
CA ALA A 410 16.73 26.05 5.30
C ALA A 410 16.79 27.52 5.73
N PHE A 411 15.70 28.25 5.39
CA PHE A 411 15.42 29.59 5.88
C PHE A 411 14.03 29.55 6.52
N GLY A 412 14.01 29.60 7.84
CA GLY A 412 12.80 29.51 8.66
C GLY A 412 12.17 30.89 8.94
N LEU A 413 11.12 30.88 9.77
CA LEU A 413 10.36 32.08 10.17
C LEU A 413 11.21 33.16 10.82
N SER A 414 12.25 32.81 11.53
CA SER A 414 13.14 33.71 12.27
C SER A 414 14.44 34.01 11.52
N GLY A 415 14.55 33.57 10.27
CA GLY A 415 15.76 33.75 9.44
C GLY A 415 16.48 32.45 9.13
N PRO A 416 17.77 32.46 8.81
CA PRO A 416 18.53 31.27 8.48
C PRO A 416 18.49 30.24 9.61
N VAL A 417 18.19 28.99 9.26
CA VAL A 417 18.24 27.84 10.15
C VAL A 417 19.62 27.18 10.02
N PRO A 418 20.18 26.57 11.07
CA PRO A 418 21.44 25.84 10.95
C PRO A 418 21.36 24.76 9.87
N ASN A 419 22.38 24.71 9.00
CA ASN A 419 22.47 23.64 8.01
C ASN A 419 22.71 22.31 8.71
N ILE A 420 22.13 21.26 8.15
CA ILE A 420 22.37 19.87 8.55
C ILE A 420 23.21 19.21 7.47
N ASN A 421 24.25 18.49 7.88
CA ASN A 421 25.04 17.62 7.03
C ASN A 421 25.50 16.46 7.93
N GLU A 422 24.66 15.45 8.03
CA GLU A 422 24.81 14.34 8.95
C GLU A 422 24.68 13.00 8.23
N SER A 423 25.31 11.99 8.78
CA SER A 423 25.22 10.61 8.30
C SER A 423 25.14 9.64 9.47
N SER A 424 24.41 8.55 9.28
CA SER A 424 24.26 7.47 10.25
C SER A 424 24.25 6.13 9.55
N ASP A 425 24.77 5.13 10.24
CA ASP A 425 24.71 3.74 9.84
C ASP A 425 23.81 2.93 10.77
N TYR A 426 23.05 2.00 10.18
CA TYR A 426 22.14 1.11 10.89
C TYR A 426 22.43 -0.33 10.47
N SER A 427 22.50 -1.23 11.44
CA SER A 427 22.72 -2.66 11.19
C SER A 427 21.65 -3.48 11.89
N PHE A 428 20.98 -4.36 11.15
CA PHE A 428 19.87 -5.15 11.64
C PHE A 428 20.10 -6.63 11.48
N ILE A 429 19.60 -7.41 12.43
CA ILE A 429 19.50 -8.87 12.32
C ILE A 429 18.07 -9.25 12.62
N SER A 430 17.38 -9.79 11.61
CA SER A 430 15.97 -10.17 11.65
C SER A 430 15.81 -11.70 11.66
N PRO A 431 15.84 -12.35 12.84
CA PRO A 431 15.57 -13.77 12.98
C PRO A 431 14.06 -14.04 12.92
N ARG A 432 13.68 -15.16 12.34
CA ARG A 432 12.32 -15.67 12.32
C ARG A 432 12.31 -17.17 12.55
N ALA A 433 11.33 -17.66 13.29
CA ALA A 433 11.09 -19.10 13.49
C ALA A 433 9.60 -19.40 13.42
N GLY A 434 9.26 -20.57 12.89
CA GLY A 434 7.87 -21.04 12.79
C GLY A 434 7.79 -22.54 12.87
N ILE A 435 6.58 -23.00 13.18
CA ILE A 435 6.21 -24.39 13.13
C ILE A 435 4.76 -24.49 12.67
N ASP A 436 4.48 -25.43 11.82
CA ASP A 436 3.12 -25.76 11.41
C ASP A 436 2.78 -27.22 11.63
N PHE A 437 1.50 -27.47 11.74
CA PHE A 437 0.91 -28.77 11.98
C PHE A 437 -0.25 -28.98 11.01
N GLU A 438 -0.10 -29.89 10.08
CA GLU A 438 -1.19 -30.38 9.23
C GLU A 438 -2.06 -31.33 10.05
N LEU A 439 -3.20 -30.84 10.54
CA LEU A 439 -4.17 -31.65 11.28
C LEU A 439 -4.93 -32.61 10.38
N SER A 440 -5.05 -32.27 9.11
CA SER A 440 -5.63 -33.05 8.01
C SER A 440 -5.31 -32.35 6.69
N ASP A 441 -5.58 -32.97 5.55
CA ASP A 441 -5.44 -32.40 4.20
C ASP A 441 -6.21 -31.07 4.01
N SER A 442 -7.13 -30.76 4.92
CA SER A 442 -7.96 -29.54 4.88
C SER A 442 -7.79 -28.62 6.08
N SER A 443 -6.81 -28.87 6.96
CA SER A 443 -6.66 -28.10 8.20
C SER A 443 -5.19 -27.97 8.60
N LEU A 444 -4.73 -26.71 8.75
CA LEU A 444 -3.39 -26.35 9.16
C LEU A 444 -3.44 -25.39 10.36
N ILE A 445 -2.67 -25.67 11.39
CA ILE A 445 -2.36 -24.73 12.47
C ILE A 445 -0.89 -24.35 12.35
N TYR A 446 -0.57 -23.07 12.58
CA TYR A 446 0.81 -22.61 12.57
C TYR A 446 1.09 -21.64 13.72
N LEU A 447 2.35 -21.56 14.09
CA LEU A 447 2.91 -20.62 15.05
C LEU A 447 4.13 -19.95 14.42
N ASN A 448 4.17 -18.61 14.43
CA ASN A 448 5.28 -17.83 13.94
C ASN A 448 5.78 -16.85 15.01
N SER A 449 7.07 -16.62 15.04
CA SER A 449 7.68 -15.55 15.82
C SER A 449 8.90 -15.01 15.08
N GLY A 450 9.03 -13.68 15.04
CA GLY A 450 10.14 -13.03 14.36
C GLY A 450 10.38 -11.61 14.85
N ILE A 451 11.60 -11.15 14.68
CA ILE A 451 12.00 -9.76 14.91
C ILE A 451 12.12 -9.09 13.55
N ALA A 452 11.57 -7.90 13.44
CA ALA A 452 11.64 -7.07 12.26
C ALA A 452 11.89 -5.61 12.65
N TYR A 453 12.41 -4.84 11.72
CA TYR A 453 12.80 -3.45 11.93
C TYR A 453 12.19 -2.53 10.88
N LYS A 454 11.92 -1.29 11.29
CA LYS A 454 11.75 -0.14 10.41
C LYS A 454 12.93 0.79 10.66
N SER A 455 13.68 1.15 9.63
CA SER A 455 14.94 1.86 9.82
C SER A 455 14.72 3.26 10.38
N GLY A 456 15.69 3.74 11.12
CA GLY A 456 15.83 5.14 11.47
C GLY A 456 16.18 6.00 10.26
N GLY A 457 16.29 7.30 10.46
CA GLY A 457 16.58 8.25 9.39
C GLY A 457 16.52 9.68 9.84
N TYR A 458 16.13 10.56 8.91
CA TYR A 458 16.13 12.00 9.10
C TYR A 458 14.82 12.61 8.63
N SER A 459 14.28 13.56 9.43
CA SER A 459 13.20 14.46 9.02
C SER A 459 13.79 15.74 8.43
N ALA A 460 13.53 16.03 7.15
CA ALA A 460 14.04 17.23 6.51
C ALA A 460 13.18 18.48 6.77
N PHE A 461 11.94 18.32 7.26
CA PHE A 461 11.03 19.44 7.51
C PHE A 461 11.12 20.04 8.91
N ILE A 462 12.08 19.63 9.72
CA ILE A 462 12.29 20.15 11.08
C ILE A 462 13.32 21.28 11.10
N ASP A 463 12.99 22.41 11.72
CA ASP A 463 13.91 23.52 11.88
C ASP A 463 14.98 23.27 12.96
N ASN A 464 14.63 22.52 14.03
CA ASN A 464 15.59 22.19 15.08
C ASN A 464 16.49 21.00 14.67
N PRO A 465 17.83 21.20 14.45
CA PRO A 465 18.71 20.12 14.04
C PRO A 465 18.79 18.96 15.02
N GLU A 466 18.59 19.20 16.33
CA GLU A 466 18.65 18.14 17.37
C GLU A 466 17.50 17.14 17.27
N LEU A 467 16.43 17.49 16.54
CA LEU A 467 15.25 16.65 16.32
C LEU A 467 15.18 16.10 14.87
N ALA A 468 16.21 16.34 14.06
CA ALA A 468 16.21 15.90 12.66
C ALA A 468 16.42 14.40 12.50
N GLN A 469 17.25 13.81 13.36
CA GLN A 469 17.51 12.38 13.35
C GLN A 469 16.53 11.64 14.27
N PHE A 470 16.04 10.48 13.81
CA PHE A 470 15.24 9.55 14.61
C PHE A 470 15.82 8.13 14.53
N ASN A 471 15.55 7.34 15.58
CA ASN A 471 16.06 5.97 15.68
C ASN A 471 15.21 5.00 14.88
N GLU A 472 15.77 3.79 14.69
CA GLU A 472 15.02 2.63 14.21
C GLU A 472 13.89 2.25 15.17
N GLU A 473 12.90 1.56 14.63
CA GLU A 473 11.81 0.94 15.36
C GLU A 473 11.94 -0.58 15.22
N GLN A 474 11.83 -1.32 16.32
CA GLN A 474 11.91 -2.77 16.34
C GLN A 474 10.57 -3.39 16.75
N SER A 475 10.10 -4.42 16.08
CA SER A 475 8.96 -5.23 16.48
C SER A 475 9.33 -6.68 16.71
N TRP A 476 8.91 -7.23 17.84
CA TRP A 476 8.89 -8.66 18.08
C TRP A 476 7.48 -9.20 17.89
N THR A 477 7.22 -9.79 16.73
CA THR A 477 5.94 -10.35 16.33
C THR A 477 5.79 -11.79 16.77
N LYS A 478 4.60 -12.14 17.26
CA LYS A 478 4.15 -13.51 17.57
C LYS A 478 2.78 -13.71 16.98
N GLU A 479 2.58 -14.84 16.29
CA GLU A 479 1.32 -15.16 15.62
C GLU A 479 0.99 -16.63 15.79
N ILE A 480 -0.28 -16.93 16.01
CA ILE A 480 -0.88 -18.25 15.87
C ILE A 480 -2.03 -18.16 14.89
N GLY A 481 -2.08 -19.06 13.91
CA GLY A 481 -3.15 -19.11 12.93
C GLY A 481 -3.69 -20.50 12.67
N LEU A 482 -4.91 -20.52 12.14
CA LEU A 482 -5.63 -21.69 11.68
C LEU A 482 -6.16 -21.43 10.28
N LYS A 483 -5.80 -22.28 9.33
CA LYS A 483 -6.40 -22.32 7.98
C LYS A 483 -7.22 -23.59 7.86
N LYS A 484 -8.45 -23.46 7.41
CA LYS A 484 -9.33 -24.64 7.32
C LYS A 484 -10.31 -24.55 6.16
N ARG A 485 -10.42 -25.68 5.44
CA ARG A 485 -11.43 -25.95 4.41
C ARG A 485 -12.48 -26.91 4.99
N TRP A 486 -13.75 -26.60 4.74
CA TRP A 486 -14.89 -27.33 5.27
C TRP A 486 -15.83 -27.73 4.13
N LEU A 487 -16.65 -28.76 4.34
CA LEU A 487 -17.76 -29.13 3.45
C LEU A 487 -17.29 -29.35 2.00
N ASP A 488 -16.23 -30.15 1.80
CA ASP A 488 -15.63 -30.41 0.48
C ASP A 488 -15.24 -29.10 -0.23
N ASP A 489 -14.46 -28.26 0.46
CA ASP A 489 -13.91 -26.95 0.03
C ASP A 489 -14.93 -25.83 -0.23
N LYS A 490 -16.22 -26.04 0.05
CA LYS A 490 -17.27 -25.03 -0.11
C LYS A 490 -17.17 -23.89 0.89
N VAL A 491 -16.52 -24.10 2.03
CA VAL A 491 -16.29 -23.06 3.04
C VAL A 491 -14.81 -23.05 3.38
N ARG A 492 -14.19 -21.85 3.30
CA ARG A 492 -12.79 -21.59 3.66
C ARG A 492 -12.76 -20.59 4.78
N THR A 493 -11.94 -20.84 5.79
CA THR A 493 -11.76 -19.93 6.92
C THR A 493 -10.28 -19.81 7.23
N ASN A 494 -9.82 -18.56 7.40
CA ASN A 494 -8.52 -18.21 7.95
C ASN A 494 -8.76 -17.46 9.25
N PHE A 495 -8.05 -17.84 10.30
CA PHE A 495 -8.08 -17.18 11.60
C PHE A 495 -6.67 -16.97 12.10
N ALA A 496 -6.37 -15.79 12.65
CA ALA A 496 -5.09 -15.52 13.30
C ALA A 496 -5.27 -14.65 14.54
N ILE A 497 -4.40 -14.87 15.50
CA ILE A 497 -4.19 -13.99 16.66
C ILE A 497 -2.73 -13.58 16.64
N PHE A 498 -2.47 -12.30 16.83
CA PHE A 498 -1.13 -11.75 16.84
C PHE A 498 -0.86 -10.86 18.04
N HIS A 499 0.41 -10.71 18.37
CA HIS A 499 0.92 -9.80 19.38
C HIS A 499 2.31 -9.30 18.96
N ASN A 500 2.47 -7.98 18.92
CA ASN A 500 3.70 -7.27 18.62
C ASN A 500 4.13 -6.46 19.84
N ASN A 501 5.34 -6.70 20.33
CA ASN A 501 6.02 -5.77 21.23
C ASN A 501 6.90 -4.86 20.37
N ILE A 502 6.81 -3.57 20.58
CA ILE A 502 7.46 -2.58 19.73
C ILE A 502 8.33 -1.68 20.63
N ASP A 503 9.60 -1.60 20.28
CA ASP A 503 10.56 -0.71 20.91
C ASP A 503 10.80 0.47 19.97
N ASP A 504 10.97 1.68 20.52
CA ASP A 504 11.26 2.92 19.80
C ASP A 504 10.23 3.27 18.71
N TYR A 505 8.92 3.12 18.99
CA TYR A 505 7.84 3.36 18.04
C TYR A 505 7.88 4.78 17.47
N GLN A 506 7.97 4.92 16.14
CA GLN A 506 8.07 6.20 15.45
C GLN A 506 6.72 6.89 15.36
N VAL A 507 6.63 8.10 15.91
CA VAL A 507 5.46 8.97 15.90
C VAL A 507 5.84 10.30 15.26
N GLU A 508 5.13 10.70 14.20
CA GLU A 508 5.33 12.03 13.64
C GLU A 508 4.52 13.06 14.41
N ARG A 509 5.14 14.20 14.69
CA ARG A 509 4.51 15.32 15.34
C ARG A 509 4.85 16.61 14.63
N SER A 510 3.83 17.41 14.37
CA SER A 510 3.99 18.80 14.03
C SER A 510 4.28 19.62 15.28
N LEU A 511 5.29 20.48 15.20
CA LEU A 511 5.69 21.41 16.27
C LEU A 511 5.04 22.78 16.08
N VAL A 512 5.00 23.23 14.84
CA VAL A 512 4.24 24.37 14.33
C VAL A 512 3.82 24.02 12.91
N ALA A 513 2.81 24.66 12.39
CA ALA A 513 2.36 24.41 11.02
C ALA A 513 3.57 24.39 10.07
N THR A 514 3.86 23.22 9.46
CA THR A 514 4.96 23.01 8.52
C THR A 514 6.32 22.56 9.09
N ASP A 515 6.43 22.35 10.37
CA ASP A 515 7.66 21.89 11.06
C ASP A 515 7.36 20.53 11.72
N TYR A 516 7.83 19.44 11.11
CA TYR A 516 7.49 18.05 11.47
C TYR A 516 8.71 17.29 11.96
N ALA A 517 8.64 16.75 13.17
CA ALA A 517 9.63 15.84 13.72
C ALA A 517 9.07 14.41 13.82
N ILE A 518 9.92 13.42 13.54
CA ILE A 518 9.65 12.05 13.91
C ILE A 518 10.31 11.80 15.26
N LEU A 519 9.51 11.41 16.24
CA LEU A 519 9.93 11.11 17.60
C LEU A 519 9.79 9.60 17.85
N ASN A 520 10.62 9.06 18.71
CA ASN A 520 10.50 7.66 19.13
C ASN A 520 9.80 7.59 20.49
N ALA A 521 8.65 6.90 20.57
CA ALA A 521 8.05 6.48 21.83
C ALA A 521 8.81 5.25 22.32
N ASP A 522 9.25 5.23 23.59
CA ASP A 522 10.13 4.19 24.13
C ASP A 522 9.56 2.78 23.90
N GLU A 523 8.26 2.59 24.16
CA GLU A 523 7.58 1.32 23.99
C GLU A 523 6.16 1.47 23.47
N ALA A 524 5.76 0.60 22.57
CA ALA A 524 4.37 0.40 22.16
C ALA A 524 4.06 -1.10 22.08
N ARG A 525 2.77 -1.43 22.03
CA ARG A 525 2.33 -2.80 21.75
C ARG A 525 1.14 -2.78 20.81
N SER A 526 1.10 -3.76 19.91
CA SER A 526 -0.05 -4.03 19.06
C SER A 526 -0.49 -5.47 19.22
N TYR A 527 -1.78 -5.71 19.39
CA TYR A 527 -2.33 -7.06 19.48
C TYR A 527 -3.74 -7.11 18.92
N GLY A 528 -4.12 -8.28 18.42
CA GLY A 528 -5.42 -8.40 17.78
C GLY A 528 -5.74 -9.79 17.27
N ALA A 529 -6.85 -9.85 16.54
CA ALA A 529 -7.34 -11.05 15.89
C ALA A 529 -7.88 -10.73 14.50
N GLU A 530 -7.83 -11.72 13.62
CA GLU A 530 -8.28 -11.65 12.24
C GLU A 530 -9.10 -12.90 11.90
N ILE A 531 -10.14 -12.71 11.13
CA ILE A 531 -10.90 -13.81 10.52
C ILE A 531 -11.25 -13.45 9.09
N GLU A 532 -11.07 -14.40 8.19
CA GLU A 532 -11.55 -14.35 6.81
C GLU A 532 -12.43 -15.57 6.53
N LEU A 533 -13.48 -15.35 5.79
CA LEU A 533 -14.47 -16.36 5.41
C LEU A 533 -14.78 -16.25 3.93
N SER A 534 -14.74 -17.38 3.22
CA SER A 534 -15.38 -17.54 1.90
C SER A 534 -16.25 -18.78 1.94
N ALA A 535 -17.52 -18.66 1.53
CA ALA A 535 -18.48 -19.75 1.62
C ALA A 535 -19.42 -19.79 0.41
N GLU A 536 -19.42 -20.89 -0.34
CA GLU A 536 -20.46 -21.20 -1.32
C GLU A 536 -21.71 -21.66 -0.58
N ILE A 537 -22.69 -20.76 -0.42
CA ILE A 537 -23.95 -21.05 0.31
C ILE A 537 -24.91 -21.87 -0.56
N PHE A 538 -25.00 -21.50 -1.84
CA PHE A 538 -25.77 -22.19 -2.89
C PHE A 538 -24.97 -22.11 -4.19
N SER A 539 -25.30 -22.98 -5.15
CA SER A 539 -24.73 -22.88 -6.49
C SER A 539 -24.87 -21.45 -7.04
N GLY A 540 -23.74 -20.81 -7.31
CA GLY A 540 -23.70 -19.43 -7.81
C GLY A 540 -23.90 -18.35 -6.76
N ILE A 541 -23.98 -18.66 -5.44
CA ILE A 541 -24.02 -17.66 -4.37
C ILE A 541 -22.87 -17.90 -3.40
N THR A 542 -21.94 -16.96 -3.36
CA THR A 542 -20.79 -16.98 -2.43
C THR A 542 -20.89 -15.82 -1.43
N LEU A 543 -20.68 -16.13 -0.16
CA LEU A 543 -20.52 -15.18 0.91
C LEU A 543 -19.02 -15.01 1.19
N GLU A 544 -18.54 -13.78 1.20
CA GLU A 544 -17.18 -13.42 1.59
C GLU A 544 -17.24 -12.45 2.76
N GLY A 545 -16.28 -12.56 3.68
CA GLY A 545 -16.20 -11.65 4.79
C GLY A 545 -14.83 -11.60 5.42
N SER A 546 -14.45 -10.44 5.90
CA SER A 546 -13.27 -10.20 6.71
C SER A 546 -13.64 -9.45 7.98
N LEU A 547 -12.91 -9.72 9.05
CA LEU A 547 -13.02 -9.00 10.32
C LEU A 547 -11.64 -8.92 10.95
N GLY A 548 -11.17 -7.71 11.19
CA GLY A 548 -9.96 -7.38 11.90
C GLY A 548 -10.28 -6.61 13.17
N LYS A 549 -9.64 -6.97 14.26
CA LYS A 549 -9.60 -6.17 15.48
C LYS A 549 -8.18 -5.99 15.94
N THR A 550 -7.76 -4.73 16.03
CA THR A 550 -6.41 -4.35 16.46
C THR A 550 -6.48 -3.32 17.58
N THR A 551 -5.64 -3.47 18.59
CA THR A 551 -5.39 -2.45 19.60
C THR A 551 -3.90 -2.16 19.58
N THR A 552 -3.53 -0.91 19.28
CA THR A 552 -2.14 -0.44 19.33
C THR A 552 -2.03 0.69 20.32
N GLU A 553 -1.25 0.48 21.37
CA GLU A 553 -1.10 1.39 22.50
C GLU A 553 0.35 1.81 22.68
N LEU A 554 0.59 3.10 22.94
CA LEU A 554 1.88 3.64 23.38
C LEU A 554 2.03 3.30 24.86
N THR A 555 2.81 2.29 25.21
CA THR A 555 2.86 1.77 26.60
C THR A 555 3.80 2.55 27.49
N ASN A 556 4.87 3.13 26.91
CA ASN A 556 5.80 4.03 27.59
C ASN A 556 6.14 5.20 26.65
N TYR A 557 5.49 6.35 26.88
CA TYR A 557 5.73 7.53 26.07
C TYR A 557 5.55 8.81 26.85
N ILE A 558 6.65 9.50 27.07
CA ILE A 558 6.66 10.88 27.57
C ILE A 558 7.03 11.76 26.38
N ASP A 559 6.09 12.58 25.96
CA ASP A 559 6.33 13.53 24.87
C ASP A 559 7.53 14.44 25.19
N PRO A 560 8.64 14.35 24.42
CA PRO A 560 9.86 15.11 24.72
C PRO A 560 9.70 16.62 24.52
N ILE A 561 8.63 17.06 23.85
CA ILE A 561 8.36 18.47 23.55
C ILE A 561 7.52 19.12 24.64
N SER A 562 6.39 18.51 25.00
CA SER A 562 5.47 19.06 26.02
C SER A 562 5.76 18.55 27.44
N GLY A 563 6.51 17.46 27.59
CA GLY A 563 6.72 16.75 28.84
C GLY A 563 5.47 15.99 29.32
N SER A 564 4.43 15.90 28.51
CA SER A 564 3.19 15.19 28.84
C SER A 564 3.40 13.69 28.82
N ASN A 565 2.81 12.97 29.78
CA ASN A 565 2.78 11.52 29.73
C ASN A 565 1.60 11.07 28.84
N LEU A 566 1.91 10.47 27.70
CA LEU A 566 0.95 9.94 26.72
C LEU A 566 0.86 8.40 26.77
N SER A 567 1.47 7.77 27.78
CA SER A 567 1.38 6.33 27.99
C SER A 567 -0.09 5.88 28.18
N GLY A 568 -0.47 4.84 27.48
CA GLY A 568 -1.84 4.32 27.43
C GLY A 568 -2.70 4.89 26.30
N ASN A 569 -2.19 5.87 25.57
CA ASN A 569 -2.88 6.38 24.37
C ASN A 569 -2.77 5.38 23.21
N LYS A 570 -3.78 5.38 22.35
CA LYS A 570 -3.80 4.61 21.10
C LYS A 570 -2.84 5.23 20.09
N ALA A 571 -2.19 4.41 19.28
CA ALA A 571 -1.40 4.88 18.18
C ALA A 571 -2.29 5.56 17.11
N PRO A 572 -1.85 6.67 16.51
CA PRO A 572 -2.61 7.35 15.47
C PRO A 572 -2.70 6.52 14.18
N PHE A 573 -3.73 6.78 13.36
CA PHE A 573 -3.99 6.15 12.05
C PHE A 573 -4.31 4.65 12.09
N VAL A 574 -4.59 4.09 13.26
CA VAL A 574 -4.90 2.67 13.43
C VAL A 574 -6.37 2.51 13.80
N PRO A 575 -7.26 2.07 12.90
CA PRO A 575 -8.63 1.70 13.25
C PRO A 575 -8.65 0.53 14.23
N GLU A 576 -9.54 0.58 15.23
CA GLU A 576 -9.66 -0.54 16.18
C GLU A 576 -10.39 -1.76 15.61
N LEU A 577 -11.25 -1.53 14.65
CA LEU A 577 -12.10 -2.55 14.02
C LEU A 577 -12.22 -2.24 12.55
N ASP A 578 -12.03 -3.23 11.72
CA ASP A 578 -12.39 -3.21 10.31
C ASP A 578 -13.16 -4.48 9.97
N ALA A 579 -14.14 -4.36 9.10
CA ALA A 579 -14.96 -5.49 8.69
C ALA A 579 -15.50 -5.29 7.27
N SER A 580 -15.52 -6.36 6.51
CA SER A 580 -16.23 -6.42 5.25
C SER A 580 -17.13 -7.64 5.16
N LEU A 581 -18.23 -7.51 4.45
CA LEU A 581 -19.15 -8.60 4.15
C LEU A 581 -19.70 -8.43 2.75
N ALA A 582 -19.49 -9.39 1.88
CA ALA A 582 -19.98 -9.37 0.52
C ALA A 582 -20.80 -10.62 0.17
N VAL A 583 -21.83 -10.44 -0.61
CA VAL A 583 -22.59 -11.51 -1.26
C VAL A 583 -22.38 -11.39 -2.76
N ASN A 584 -21.78 -12.42 -3.34
CA ASN A 584 -21.60 -12.56 -4.78
C ASN A 584 -22.65 -13.53 -5.32
N TYR A 585 -23.26 -13.15 -6.44
CA TYR A 585 -24.16 -13.99 -7.23
C TYR A 585 -23.63 -14.12 -8.65
N SER A 586 -23.53 -15.34 -9.14
CA SER A 586 -23.17 -15.67 -10.52
C SER A 586 -24.11 -16.75 -11.05
N HIS A 587 -24.68 -16.53 -12.23
CA HIS A 587 -25.63 -17.45 -12.86
C HIS A 587 -25.11 -17.90 -14.23
N ASP A 588 -25.41 -19.14 -14.61
CA ASP A 588 -24.98 -19.73 -15.90
C ASP A 588 -25.42 -18.94 -17.13
N SER A 589 -26.47 -18.10 -17.02
CA SER A 589 -26.86 -17.17 -18.08
C SER A 589 -25.93 -16.01 -18.31
N GLY A 590 -24.87 -15.83 -17.46
CA GLY A 590 -23.94 -14.72 -17.48
C GLY A 590 -24.34 -13.54 -16.58
N VAL A 591 -25.50 -13.56 -15.93
CA VAL A 591 -25.87 -12.51 -14.95
C VAL A 591 -25.04 -12.69 -13.69
N PHE A 592 -24.46 -11.58 -13.19
CA PHE A 592 -23.75 -11.54 -11.93
C PHE A 592 -24.13 -10.31 -11.11
N ALA A 593 -23.97 -10.41 -9.81
CA ALA A 593 -24.16 -9.29 -8.88
C ALA A 593 -23.24 -9.44 -7.67
N ARG A 594 -22.83 -8.31 -7.10
CA ARG A 594 -22.14 -8.22 -5.80
C ARG A 594 -22.76 -7.11 -4.97
N VAL A 595 -23.01 -7.37 -3.71
CA VAL A 595 -23.35 -6.35 -2.71
C VAL A 595 -22.36 -6.49 -1.57
N GLU A 596 -21.78 -5.38 -1.15
CA GLU A 596 -20.67 -5.32 -0.20
C GLU A 596 -20.96 -4.28 0.87
N LEU A 597 -20.74 -4.63 2.12
CA LEU A 597 -20.71 -3.76 3.28
C LEU A 597 -19.27 -3.63 3.73
N VAL A 598 -18.79 -2.40 3.93
CA VAL A 598 -17.48 -2.10 4.48
C VAL A 598 -17.66 -1.25 5.72
N HIS A 599 -17.08 -1.67 6.83
CA HIS A 599 -17.08 -0.95 8.10
C HIS A 599 -15.66 -0.66 8.55
N GLN A 600 -15.39 0.59 8.89
CA GLN A 600 -14.20 1.02 9.61
C GLN A 600 -14.61 1.59 10.97
N GLY A 601 -13.98 1.13 12.04
CA GLY A 601 -14.24 1.58 13.40
C GLY A 601 -13.52 2.89 13.74
N GLU A 602 -13.53 3.20 15.03
CA GLU A 602 -12.92 4.42 15.58
C GLU A 602 -11.42 4.51 15.27
N VAL A 603 -10.96 5.71 14.88
CA VAL A 603 -9.55 6.00 14.62
C VAL A 603 -9.20 7.40 15.13
N TYR A 604 -8.05 7.53 15.81
CA TYR A 604 -7.45 8.80 16.21
C TYR A 604 -6.38 9.21 15.19
N PHE A 605 -6.30 10.50 14.91
CA PHE A 605 -5.31 11.06 13.95
C PHE A 605 -4.16 11.80 14.64
N ASN A 606 -4.07 11.74 15.97
CA ASN A 606 -2.93 12.21 16.74
C ASN A 606 -2.65 11.32 17.96
N ASP A 607 -1.40 11.36 18.43
CA ASP A 607 -0.92 10.59 19.59
C ASP A 607 -1.48 11.07 20.94
N GLN A 608 -2.07 12.26 21.00
CA GLN A 608 -2.73 12.80 22.19
C GLN A 608 -4.13 12.24 22.42
N ASN A 609 -4.67 11.49 21.46
CA ASN A 609 -6.03 10.97 21.43
C ASN A 609 -7.09 12.04 21.69
N ASN A 610 -6.93 13.19 21.07
CA ASN A 610 -7.91 14.27 21.18
C ASN A 610 -9.17 13.90 20.40
N SER A 611 -10.30 13.83 21.08
CA SER A 611 -11.59 13.46 20.48
C SER A 611 -12.13 14.44 19.43
N SER A 612 -11.54 15.64 19.32
CA SER A 612 -11.84 16.57 18.22
C SER A 612 -11.16 16.17 16.89
N PHE A 613 -10.19 15.25 16.96
CA PHE A 613 -9.38 14.78 15.84
C PHE A 613 -9.45 13.27 15.75
N MET A 614 -10.67 12.74 15.68
CA MET A 614 -10.94 11.33 15.52
C MET A 614 -12.14 11.13 14.59
N GLU A 615 -12.20 10.01 13.91
CA GLU A 615 -13.41 9.50 13.26
C GLU A 615 -14.04 8.41 14.16
N ASN A 616 -15.36 8.48 14.36
CA ASN A 616 -16.07 7.53 15.24
C ASN A 616 -16.36 6.18 14.58
N GLY A 617 -16.01 6.06 13.31
CA GLY A 617 -16.31 4.91 12.49
C GLY A 617 -17.54 5.09 11.60
N TYR A 618 -17.52 4.39 10.47
CA TYR A 618 -18.53 4.50 9.43
C TYR A 618 -18.79 3.16 8.75
N THR A 619 -19.90 3.10 8.01
CA THR A 619 -20.25 1.92 7.20
C THR A 619 -20.74 2.37 5.84
N VAL A 620 -20.12 1.87 4.78
CA VAL A 620 -20.51 2.12 3.40
C VAL A 620 -21.05 0.87 2.73
N VAL A 621 -21.96 1.06 1.77
CA VAL A 621 -22.56 0.00 0.95
C VAL A 621 -22.09 0.18 -0.48
N ASN A 622 -21.52 -0.88 -1.06
CA ASN A 622 -21.17 -0.91 -2.48
C ASN A 622 -21.96 -2.00 -3.19
N ALA A 623 -22.25 -1.82 -4.48
CA ALA A 623 -22.91 -2.86 -5.27
C ALA A 623 -22.49 -2.83 -6.74
N THR A 624 -22.53 -3.99 -7.37
CA THR A 624 -22.33 -4.18 -8.81
C THR A 624 -23.38 -5.15 -9.32
N LEU A 625 -24.00 -4.86 -10.47
CA LEU A 625 -24.90 -5.75 -11.20
C LEU A 625 -24.49 -5.76 -12.66
N GLY A 626 -24.31 -6.94 -13.23
CA GLY A 626 -23.85 -7.02 -14.60
C GLY A 626 -24.27 -8.29 -15.34
N TYR A 627 -23.89 -8.31 -16.59
CA TYR A 627 -24.05 -9.43 -17.50
C TYR A 627 -22.74 -9.68 -18.25
N ARG A 628 -22.27 -10.92 -18.26
CA ARG A 628 -21.10 -11.40 -18.99
C ARG A 628 -21.54 -12.42 -20.04
N SER A 629 -21.20 -12.14 -21.27
CA SER A 629 -21.47 -13.02 -22.41
C SER A 629 -20.36 -14.07 -22.57
N GLU A 630 -20.69 -15.27 -23.06
CA GLU A 630 -19.71 -16.28 -23.47
C GLU A 630 -18.76 -15.81 -24.58
N SER A 631 -19.10 -14.74 -25.30
CA SER A 631 -18.26 -14.14 -26.36
C SER A 631 -17.33 -13.03 -25.84
N GLY A 632 -17.11 -12.94 -24.52
CA GLY A 632 -16.15 -12.02 -23.90
C GLY A 632 -16.65 -10.59 -23.68
N TYR A 633 -17.94 -10.28 -23.92
CA TYR A 633 -18.49 -8.97 -23.59
C TYR A 633 -19.10 -8.96 -22.19
N GLU A 634 -18.83 -7.89 -21.44
CA GLU A 634 -19.42 -7.63 -20.14
C GLU A 634 -19.99 -6.21 -20.10
N LEU A 635 -21.17 -6.07 -19.47
CA LEU A 635 -21.78 -4.78 -19.16
C LEU A 635 -22.25 -4.81 -17.71
N SER A 636 -21.87 -3.79 -16.93
CA SER A 636 -22.28 -3.70 -15.53
C SER A 636 -22.62 -2.27 -15.13
N ILE A 637 -23.51 -2.16 -14.13
CA ILE A 637 -23.77 -0.95 -13.37
C ILE A 637 -23.12 -1.16 -12.01
N PHE A 638 -22.40 -0.17 -11.52
CA PHE A 638 -21.76 -0.22 -10.21
C PHE A 638 -22.09 1.03 -9.39
N GLY A 639 -22.00 0.91 -8.07
CA GLY A 639 -22.12 2.03 -7.15
C GLY A 639 -21.25 1.86 -5.94
N GLY A 640 -20.58 2.94 -5.56
CA GLY A 640 -19.81 3.09 -4.34
C GLY A 640 -20.51 4.01 -3.36
N ASN A 641 -20.36 3.76 -2.06
CA ASN A 641 -21.00 4.52 -0.99
C ASN A 641 -22.50 4.77 -1.26
N LEU A 642 -23.26 3.73 -1.61
CA LEU A 642 -24.69 3.82 -1.90
C LEU A 642 -25.54 4.27 -0.70
N SER A 643 -24.99 4.19 0.52
CA SER A 643 -25.56 4.75 1.75
C SER A 643 -25.45 6.26 1.85
N ASP A 644 -24.65 6.90 0.98
CA ASP A 644 -24.32 8.34 0.99
C ASP A 644 -23.80 8.79 2.37
N GLU A 645 -22.96 7.95 2.98
CA GLU A 645 -22.35 8.23 4.27
C GLU A 645 -21.26 9.28 4.15
N THR A 646 -21.29 10.28 5.02
CA THR A 646 -20.25 11.30 5.11
C THR A 646 -19.31 10.96 6.26
N TYR A 647 -18.03 10.79 5.97
CA TYR A 647 -16.99 10.40 6.94
C TYR A 647 -15.65 11.05 6.59
N TYR A 648 -14.78 11.15 7.58
CA TYR A 648 -13.40 11.61 7.36
C TYR A 648 -12.46 10.42 7.29
N VAL A 649 -11.63 10.40 6.24
CA VAL A 649 -10.55 9.40 6.10
C VAL A 649 -9.27 9.84 6.80
N ASN A 650 -9.14 11.16 7.04
CA ASN A 650 -8.06 11.78 7.82
C ASN A 650 -8.51 13.08 8.44
N ILE A 651 -7.92 13.45 9.57
CA ILE A 651 -8.02 14.77 10.17
C ILE A 651 -6.61 15.25 10.49
N THR A 652 -6.25 16.45 9.99
CA THR A 652 -4.96 17.10 10.23
C THR A 652 -5.14 18.13 11.34
N PRO A 653 -4.68 17.87 12.57
CA PRO A 653 -4.94 18.72 13.73
C PRO A 653 -4.39 20.15 13.56
N ASP A 654 -3.20 20.27 13.00
CA ASP A 654 -2.49 21.55 12.88
C ASP A 654 -3.17 22.54 11.93
N LEU A 655 -3.84 22.02 10.93
CA LEU A 655 -4.62 22.78 9.95
C LEU A 655 -6.10 22.88 10.35
N ASN A 656 -6.53 22.18 11.41
CA ASN A 656 -7.93 22.05 11.79
C ASN A 656 -8.83 21.70 10.60
N ALA A 657 -8.35 20.77 9.77
CA ALA A 657 -8.98 20.36 8.52
C ALA A 657 -9.05 18.82 8.41
N GLY A 658 -9.97 18.31 7.62
CA GLY A 658 -10.13 16.87 7.39
C GLY A 658 -10.28 16.55 5.92
N THR A 659 -9.85 15.35 5.54
CA THR A 659 -10.05 14.75 4.22
C THR A 659 -11.35 13.95 4.25
N VAL A 660 -12.37 14.43 3.56
CA VAL A 660 -13.66 13.73 3.47
C VAL A 660 -13.55 12.52 2.54
N GLY A 661 -14.22 11.42 2.89
CA GLY A 661 -14.33 10.23 2.05
C GLY A 661 -15.13 10.47 0.79
N LEU A 662 -15.03 9.54 -0.17
CA LEU A 662 -15.76 9.60 -1.43
C LEU A 662 -17.27 9.61 -1.16
N PRO A 663 -18.04 10.55 -1.74
CA PRO A 663 -19.51 10.56 -1.66
C PRO A 663 -20.08 9.41 -2.48
N GLN A 664 -21.41 9.31 -2.52
CA GLN A 664 -22.09 8.34 -3.40
C GLN A 664 -21.65 8.55 -4.85
N MET A 665 -21.28 7.44 -5.52
CA MET A 665 -20.91 7.43 -6.93
C MET A 665 -21.61 6.25 -7.63
N ILE A 666 -22.25 6.51 -8.77
CA ILE A 666 -22.89 5.47 -9.60
C ILE A 666 -22.33 5.56 -11.01
N GLY A 667 -22.06 4.41 -11.62
CA GLY A 667 -21.48 4.34 -12.96
C GLY A 667 -21.89 3.11 -13.75
N ILE A 668 -21.49 3.12 -15.02
CA ILE A 668 -21.67 2.01 -15.96
C ILE A 668 -20.29 1.63 -16.51
N ARG A 669 -20.03 0.33 -16.63
CA ARG A 669 -18.80 -0.21 -17.20
C ARG A 669 -19.11 -1.21 -18.30
N ALA A 670 -18.36 -1.10 -19.38
CA ALA A 670 -18.34 -2.07 -20.46
C ALA A 670 -16.92 -2.66 -20.60
N ARG A 671 -16.86 -3.96 -20.86
CA ARG A 671 -15.60 -4.69 -21.05
C ARG A 671 -15.71 -5.65 -22.23
N TRP A 672 -14.58 -5.86 -22.90
CA TRP A 672 -14.42 -6.89 -23.91
C TRP A 672 -13.08 -7.61 -23.73
N GLU A 673 -13.09 -8.91 -23.89
CA GLU A 673 -11.92 -9.80 -23.84
C GLU A 673 -11.90 -10.73 -25.05
N TYR A 674 -10.70 -10.93 -25.59
CA TYR A 674 -10.43 -11.80 -26.75
C TYR A 674 -9.36 -12.82 -26.40
#